data_9c2d58f615e87fdf811c6eb778f54813
#
_entry.id   9c2d58f615e87fdf811c6eb778f54813
#
_cell.length_a   1.000
_cell.length_b   1.000
_cell.length_c   1.000
_cell.angle_alpha   90.00
_cell.angle_beta   90.00
_cell.angle_gamma   90.00
#
_symmetry.space_group_name_H-M   'P 1'
#
loop_
_entity.id
_entity.type
_entity.pdbx_description
1 polymer ?
#
loop_
_entity_poly.entity_id
_entity_poly.type
_entity_poly.pdbx_seq_one_letter_code
_entity_poly.pdbx_strand_id
1 'polypeptide(L)'
;MPDLYEKVCRSVNNRIGPDQTEIKKRKMKRKDEFMDKRKEFRKIEDLIKETEVIYGKDSKEYRKRKKTYDKKKKELEKVEERYKKESFKRTMKFINMDFEYEEILTFSVFIASLTFIFSLIGIVFLNTFLEISIFQIIILGVPVMTILPAVTLFVTTYYPELVEKRMKADCIGEVPETINFMTMSMRINPSLHRAVVFAAENSKEPISSGLKKISWDVYMREQMSLEESFLNFAMEWGKWNENLKRSLYAIRSAILEKTDEGFKNALKRANDIVIEGTKQEVEDFANSLQTPTTILFAIGVLLPLVVGAMLPMVALGGLDISGMTGGRTEYASPVSLPIVVLFMNVVFPLGAFLYSYHIIGRRPGMRKPVSVQKKRSKSIHILISIILLVSTGLMISLFYPSLQSSIPLPFFFLILVPISYYCLSTTYKEKKERERISKMEEQFPDALFQLGSRIAEGTSLEKALINTSDSLRDTEVSKLFDDISSSLKITRLSIEETLFGDGGMLVDHPSKNIKTAMKTVIKISEKDPEKAGKTIMKIANYKQDLQDMDNEMKNMLSKSVEMMKGTILIFAPITMGIISSLYFMLEDVLSNLGGVDMISPVAFSSVIGGYLILMVIVITYFTKGIENSLDAVEFKYTLGKTMLISMSIYSTSLLLGKILIVG
;
A
#
# COMPACT_ATOMS: atom_id res chain seq x y z
N MET A 1 4.69 -11.42 4.35
CA MET A 1 3.61 -11.38 5.35
C MET A 1 2.57 -12.50 5.14
N PRO A 2 2.01 -12.77 3.91
CA PRO A 2 1.06 -13.87 3.72
C PRO A 2 1.57 -15.22 4.23
N ASP A 3 2.82 -15.59 3.90
CA ASP A 3 3.42 -16.86 4.29
C ASP A 3 3.58 -17.05 5.80
N LEU A 4 3.80 -15.96 6.54
CA LEU A 4 3.90 -16.00 8.01
C LEU A 4 2.52 -16.19 8.64
N TYR A 5 1.51 -15.48 8.14
CA TYR A 5 0.12 -15.62 8.57
C TYR A 5 -0.36 -17.05 8.32
N GLU A 6 -0.07 -17.61 7.13
CA GLU A 6 -0.41 -18.98 6.77
C GLU A 6 0.25 -20.00 7.71
N LYS A 7 1.56 -19.89 7.96
CA LYS A 7 2.30 -20.80 8.87
C LYS A 7 1.75 -20.78 10.28
N VAL A 8 1.48 -19.58 10.82
CA VAL A 8 0.96 -19.42 12.18
C VAL A 8 -0.48 -19.91 12.27
N CYS A 9 -1.33 -19.58 11.29
CA CYS A 9 -2.71 -20.05 11.21
C CYS A 9 -2.78 -21.60 11.17
N ARG A 10 -1.97 -22.25 10.32
CA ARG A 10 -1.87 -23.73 10.28
C ARG A 10 -1.40 -24.32 11.61
N SER A 11 -0.42 -23.70 12.27
CA SER A 11 0.09 -24.19 13.56
C SER A 11 -0.98 -24.12 14.65
N VAL A 12 -1.79 -23.05 14.69
CA VAL A 12 -2.89 -22.89 15.66
C VAL A 12 -4.03 -23.85 15.33
N ASN A 13 -4.44 -23.96 14.06
CA ASN A 13 -5.53 -24.85 13.65
C ASN A 13 -5.23 -26.33 13.83
N ASN A 14 -3.97 -26.76 13.70
CA ASN A 14 -3.58 -28.15 14.01
C ASN A 14 -3.69 -28.51 15.48
N ARG A 15 -3.68 -27.51 16.40
CA ARG A 15 -3.76 -27.74 17.86
C ARG A 15 -5.16 -27.49 18.42
N ILE A 16 -5.89 -26.52 17.89
CA ILE A 16 -7.13 -25.99 18.49
C ILE A 16 -8.28 -25.93 17.46
N GLY A 17 -7.97 -26.13 16.17
CA GLY A 17 -8.92 -25.97 15.07
C GLY A 17 -10.04 -27.01 15.05
N PRO A 18 -11.15 -26.71 14.34
CA PRO A 18 -12.29 -27.60 14.21
C PRO A 18 -11.96 -28.87 13.40
N ASP A 19 -12.66 -29.97 13.70
CA ASP A 19 -12.47 -31.25 13.00
C ASP A 19 -12.80 -31.12 11.50
N GLN A 20 -11.85 -31.47 10.67
CA GLN A 20 -11.92 -31.40 9.20
C GLN A 20 -13.06 -32.26 8.64
N THR A 21 -13.40 -33.36 9.28
CA THR A 21 -14.51 -34.24 8.90
C THR A 21 -15.85 -33.58 9.13
N GLU A 22 -16.00 -32.86 10.22
CA GLU A 22 -17.23 -32.12 10.55
C GLU A 22 -17.45 -30.93 9.59
N ILE A 23 -16.39 -30.24 9.22
CA ILE A 23 -16.40 -29.14 8.25
C ILE A 23 -16.88 -29.65 6.88
N LYS A 24 -16.36 -30.79 6.40
CA LYS A 24 -16.80 -31.40 5.13
C LYS A 24 -18.28 -31.79 5.14
N LYS A 25 -18.79 -32.38 6.23
CA LYS A 25 -20.20 -32.72 6.39
C LYS A 25 -21.09 -31.48 6.37
N ARG A 26 -20.73 -30.42 7.08
CA ARG A 26 -21.46 -29.15 7.08
C ARG A 26 -21.46 -28.47 5.71
N LYS A 27 -20.36 -28.55 4.95
CA LYS A 27 -20.29 -28.07 3.56
C LYS A 27 -21.28 -28.76 2.64
N MET A 28 -21.32 -30.09 2.69
CA MET A 28 -22.19 -30.89 1.85
C MET A 28 -23.67 -30.57 2.13
N LYS A 29 -24.05 -30.53 3.39
CA LYS A 29 -25.42 -30.18 3.83
C LYS A 29 -25.84 -28.77 3.40
N ARG A 30 -24.96 -27.77 3.49
CA ARG A 30 -25.23 -26.39 3.04
C ARG A 30 -25.37 -26.28 1.53
N LYS A 31 -24.55 -27.03 0.78
CA LYS A 31 -24.63 -27.08 -0.70
C LYS A 31 -25.97 -27.66 -1.15
N ASP A 32 -26.41 -28.74 -0.54
CA ASP A 32 -27.67 -29.40 -0.87
C ASP A 32 -28.85 -28.47 -0.52
N GLU A 33 -28.86 -27.85 0.64
CA GLU A 33 -29.89 -26.88 1.06
C GLU A 33 -29.99 -25.68 0.10
N PHE A 34 -28.86 -25.14 -0.36
CA PHE A 34 -28.83 -24.05 -1.31
C PHE A 34 -29.35 -24.50 -2.70
N MET A 35 -28.92 -25.64 -3.16
CA MET A 35 -29.34 -26.16 -4.46
C MET A 35 -30.85 -26.45 -4.50
N ASP A 36 -31.41 -26.97 -3.41
CA ASP A 36 -32.84 -27.26 -3.31
C ASP A 36 -33.68 -25.97 -3.26
N LYS A 37 -33.27 -24.97 -2.47
CA LYS A 37 -33.94 -23.66 -2.44
C LYS A 37 -33.84 -22.92 -3.78
N ARG A 38 -32.71 -23.03 -4.47
CA ARG A 38 -32.53 -22.45 -5.80
C ARG A 38 -33.40 -23.11 -6.84
N LYS A 39 -33.63 -24.45 -6.76
CA LYS A 39 -34.56 -25.17 -7.62
C LYS A 39 -36.00 -24.73 -7.36
N GLU A 40 -36.41 -24.60 -6.09
CA GLU A 40 -37.74 -24.09 -5.73
C GLU A 40 -37.95 -22.65 -6.23
N PHE A 41 -36.94 -21.80 -6.10
CA PHE A 41 -37.02 -20.41 -6.56
C PHE A 41 -37.18 -20.31 -8.08
N ARG A 42 -36.43 -21.10 -8.86
CA ARG A 42 -36.59 -21.17 -10.32
C ARG A 42 -38.00 -21.57 -10.73
N LYS A 43 -38.58 -22.57 -10.07
CA LYS A 43 -39.97 -22.96 -10.34
C LYS A 43 -40.97 -21.81 -10.12
N ILE A 44 -40.75 -21.00 -9.08
CA ILE A 44 -41.60 -19.83 -8.78
C ILE A 44 -41.35 -18.70 -9.79
N GLU A 45 -40.13 -18.52 -10.22
CA GLU A 45 -39.78 -17.54 -11.24
C GLU A 45 -40.43 -17.87 -12.59
N ASP A 46 -40.41 -19.14 -13.00
CA ASP A 46 -41.06 -19.61 -14.22
C ASP A 46 -42.57 -19.44 -14.13
N LEU A 47 -43.19 -19.81 -13.00
CA LEU A 47 -44.63 -19.63 -12.76
C LEU A 47 -45.06 -18.15 -12.76
N ILE A 48 -44.22 -17.23 -12.37
CA ILE A 48 -44.52 -15.79 -12.46
C ILE A 48 -44.42 -15.30 -13.89
N LYS A 49 -43.42 -15.74 -14.65
CA LYS A 49 -43.30 -15.41 -16.09
C LYS A 49 -44.54 -15.93 -16.87
N GLU A 50 -44.96 -17.15 -16.61
CA GLU A 50 -46.19 -17.70 -17.21
C GLU A 50 -47.43 -16.88 -16.82
N THR A 51 -47.55 -16.49 -15.55
CA THR A 51 -48.70 -15.70 -15.07
C THR A 51 -48.69 -14.28 -15.63
N GLU A 52 -47.51 -13.70 -15.83
CA GLU A 52 -47.37 -12.39 -16.47
C GLU A 52 -47.82 -12.42 -17.94
N VAL A 53 -47.50 -13.50 -18.65
CA VAL A 53 -47.87 -13.68 -20.05
C VAL A 53 -49.38 -13.95 -20.20
N ILE A 54 -49.98 -14.74 -19.29
CA ILE A 54 -51.38 -15.17 -19.41
C ILE A 54 -52.37 -14.11 -18.87
N TYR A 55 -52.08 -13.49 -17.76
CA TYR A 55 -53.04 -12.64 -17.03
C TYR A 55 -52.63 -11.15 -16.94
N GLY A 56 -51.45 -10.77 -17.42
CA GLY A 56 -50.95 -9.40 -17.33
C GLY A 56 -50.51 -8.98 -15.90
N LYS A 57 -49.71 -7.89 -15.83
CA LYS A 57 -49.10 -7.39 -14.56
C LYS A 57 -50.10 -6.88 -13.53
N ASP A 58 -51.29 -6.48 -13.93
CA ASP A 58 -52.31 -5.87 -13.05
C ASP A 58 -53.31 -6.86 -12.46
N SER A 59 -53.25 -8.12 -12.79
CA SER A 59 -54.16 -9.14 -12.28
C SER A 59 -53.97 -9.43 -10.78
N LYS A 60 -55.06 -9.77 -10.08
CA LYS A 60 -55.01 -10.19 -8.66
C LYS A 60 -54.11 -11.42 -8.46
N GLU A 61 -54.08 -12.33 -9.45
CA GLU A 61 -53.28 -13.54 -9.45
C GLU A 61 -51.78 -13.25 -9.52
N TYR A 62 -51.40 -12.35 -10.40
CA TYR A 62 -50.00 -11.89 -10.50
C TYR A 62 -49.52 -11.22 -9.21
N ARG A 63 -50.30 -10.32 -8.59
CA ARG A 63 -49.96 -9.66 -7.34
C ARG A 63 -49.80 -10.65 -6.17
N LYS A 64 -50.59 -11.71 -6.11
CA LYS A 64 -50.51 -12.77 -5.08
C LYS A 64 -49.21 -13.59 -5.27
N ARG A 65 -48.90 -13.98 -6.49
CA ARG A 65 -47.69 -14.75 -6.82
C ARG A 65 -46.43 -13.90 -6.65
N LYS A 66 -46.47 -12.61 -6.96
CA LYS A 66 -45.37 -11.67 -6.73
C LYS A 66 -45.02 -11.51 -5.25
N LYS A 67 -46.02 -11.45 -4.35
CA LYS A 67 -45.77 -11.45 -2.90
C LYS A 67 -45.06 -12.74 -2.43
N THR A 68 -45.43 -13.86 -3.00
CA THR A 68 -44.79 -15.17 -2.69
C THR A 68 -43.35 -15.20 -3.20
N TYR A 69 -43.12 -14.68 -4.39
CA TYR A 69 -41.79 -14.51 -4.97
C TYR A 69 -40.89 -13.63 -4.12
N ASP A 70 -41.36 -12.45 -3.73
CA ASP A 70 -40.58 -11.51 -2.90
C ASP A 70 -40.24 -12.12 -1.52
N LYS A 71 -41.14 -12.92 -0.95
CA LYS A 71 -40.88 -13.65 0.30
C LYS A 71 -39.81 -14.72 0.10
N LYS A 72 -39.94 -15.54 -0.94
CA LYS A 72 -38.98 -16.62 -1.27
C LYS A 72 -37.63 -16.04 -1.74
N LYS A 73 -37.62 -14.89 -2.40
CA LYS A 73 -36.40 -14.15 -2.74
C LYS A 73 -35.65 -13.72 -1.50
N LYS A 74 -36.32 -13.16 -0.49
CA LYS A 74 -35.70 -12.81 0.80
C LYS A 74 -35.18 -14.04 1.56
N GLU A 75 -35.87 -15.18 1.48
CA GLU A 75 -35.40 -16.43 2.07
C GLU A 75 -34.17 -16.97 1.33
N LEU A 76 -34.13 -16.88 -0.01
CA LEU A 76 -32.98 -17.26 -0.82
C LEU A 76 -31.80 -16.34 -0.55
N GLU A 77 -32.00 -15.03 -0.47
CA GLU A 77 -30.98 -14.05 -0.12
C GLU A 77 -30.36 -14.33 1.26
N LYS A 78 -31.16 -14.71 2.26
CA LYS A 78 -30.65 -15.12 3.59
C LYS A 78 -29.83 -16.43 3.54
N VAL A 79 -30.20 -17.37 2.66
CA VAL A 79 -29.43 -18.61 2.47
C VAL A 79 -28.20 -18.33 1.62
N GLU A 80 -28.32 -17.44 0.66
CA GLU A 80 -27.22 -16.94 -0.16
C GLU A 80 -26.22 -16.12 0.65
N GLU A 81 -26.64 -15.34 1.64
CA GLU A 81 -25.75 -14.73 2.62
C GLU A 81 -25.01 -15.77 3.48
N ARG A 82 -25.67 -16.83 3.87
CA ARG A 82 -25.00 -17.97 4.54
C ARG A 82 -24.07 -18.72 3.58
N TYR A 83 -24.37 -18.73 2.29
CA TYR A 83 -23.56 -19.32 1.22
C TYR A 83 -22.53 -18.32 0.64
N LYS A 84 -22.62 -17.05 0.93
CA LYS A 84 -21.61 -16.00 0.65
C LYS A 84 -20.25 -16.23 1.32
N LYS A 85 -20.12 -17.29 2.08
CA LYS A 85 -18.83 -17.98 2.29
C LYS A 85 -18.19 -18.46 0.96
N GLU A 86 -18.91 -18.44 -0.16
CA GLU A 86 -18.32 -18.62 -1.49
C GLU A 86 -17.47 -17.42 -1.93
N SER A 87 -17.79 -16.21 -1.50
CA SER A 87 -16.91 -15.06 -1.75
C SER A 87 -15.58 -15.27 -1.07
N PHE A 88 -15.62 -15.72 0.19
CA PHE A 88 -14.43 -16.04 0.96
C PHE A 88 -13.60 -17.17 0.33
N LYS A 89 -14.25 -18.23 -0.16
CA LYS A 89 -13.57 -19.32 -0.87
C LYS A 89 -12.94 -18.86 -2.18
N ARG A 90 -13.57 -17.91 -2.89
CA ARG A 90 -12.99 -17.28 -4.08
C ARG A 90 -11.79 -16.40 -3.70
N THR A 91 -11.90 -15.63 -2.62
CA THR A 91 -10.80 -14.84 -2.05
C THR A 91 -9.60 -15.74 -1.73
N MET A 92 -9.84 -16.86 -1.02
CA MET A 92 -8.79 -17.81 -0.67
C MET A 92 -8.13 -18.46 -1.90
N LYS A 93 -8.93 -18.88 -2.87
CA LYS A 93 -8.43 -19.41 -4.13
C LYS A 93 -7.62 -18.38 -4.94
N PHE A 94 -8.02 -17.11 -4.89
CA PHE A 94 -7.31 -16.02 -5.56
C PHE A 94 -5.95 -15.73 -4.91
N ILE A 95 -5.91 -15.75 -3.58
CA ILE A 95 -4.66 -15.54 -2.79
C ILE A 95 -3.77 -16.78 -2.80
N ASN A 96 -4.28 -17.91 -3.34
CA ASN A 96 -3.61 -19.22 -3.32
C ASN A 96 -3.37 -19.76 -1.90
N MET A 97 -4.30 -19.47 -0.98
CA MET A 97 -4.34 -19.99 0.39
C MET A 97 -5.48 -21.00 0.54
N ASP A 98 -5.21 -22.11 1.20
CA ASP A 98 -6.20 -23.18 1.39
C ASP A 98 -6.70 -23.23 2.84
N PHE A 99 -7.52 -22.21 3.22
CA PHE A 99 -8.14 -22.12 4.53
C PHE A 99 -9.66 -21.98 4.43
N GLU A 100 -10.33 -22.51 5.47
CA GLU A 100 -11.75 -22.29 5.66
C GLU A 100 -12.01 -21.08 6.57
N TYR A 101 -13.17 -20.47 6.43
CA TYR A 101 -13.56 -19.33 7.26
C TYR A 101 -13.53 -19.67 8.75
N GLU A 102 -13.91 -20.92 9.13
CA GLU A 102 -13.93 -21.38 10.51
C GLU A 102 -12.51 -21.50 11.09
N GLU A 103 -11.52 -21.85 10.26
CA GLU A 103 -10.11 -21.91 10.65
C GLU A 103 -9.52 -20.53 10.92
N ILE A 104 -9.89 -19.53 10.11
CA ILE A 104 -9.46 -18.15 10.32
C ILE A 104 -10.13 -17.55 11.55
N LEU A 105 -11.40 -17.88 11.79
CA LEU A 105 -12.11 -17.40 12.95
C LEU A 105 -11.52 -17.95 14.26
N THR A 106 -11.18 -19.25 14.31
CA THR A 106 -10.50 -19.86 15.47
C THR A 106 -9.13 -19.23 15.72
N PHE A 107 -8.36 -18.98 14.67
CA PHE A 107 -7.09 -18.26 14.75
C PHE A 107 -7.25 -16.82 15.26
N SER A 108 -8.27 -16.11 14.77
CA SER A 108 -8.55 -14.73 15.18
C SER A 108 -8.97 -14.64 16.65
N VAL A 109 -9.80 -15.57 17.10
CA VAL A 109 -10.22 -15.66 18.52
C VAL A 109 -9.01 -15.99 19.42
N PHE A 110 -8.12 -16.88 18.97
CA PHE A 110 -6.90 -17.20 19.72
C PHE A 110 -5.99 -15.98 19.89
N ILE A 111 -5.74 -15.21 18.83
CA ILE A 111 -4.93 -13.99 18.93
C ILE A 111 -5.63 -12.93 19.79
N ALA A 112 -6.95 -12.76 19.66
CA ALA A 112 -7.71 -11.83 20.49
C ALA A 112 -7.66 -12.21 21.98
N SER A 113 -7.71 -13.50 22.33
CA SER A 113 -7.54 -13.95 23.71
C SER A 113 -6.14 -13.67 24.24
N LEU A 114 -5.11 -13.86 23.41
CA LEU A 114 -3.72 -13.56 23.77
C LEU A 114 -3.53 -12.06 24.03
N THR A 115 -4.07 -11.19 23.16
CA THR A 115 -4.00 -9.73 23.34
C THR A 115 -4.79 -9.26 24.56
N PHE A 116 -5.90 -9.92 24.91
CA PHE A 116 -6.64 -9.66 26.13
C PHE A 116 -5.80 -9.96 27.38
N ILE A 117 -5.10 -11.10 27.41
CA ILE A 117 -4.20 -11.47 28.51
C ILE A 117 -3.05 -10.47 28.62
N PHE A 118 -2.43 -10.08 27.50
CA PHE A 118 -1.35 -9.08 27.48
C PHE A 118 -1.82 -7.71 27.98
N SER A 119 -3.04 -7.27 27.60
CA SER A 119 -3.59 -6.00 28.07
C SER A 119 -3.85 -6.04 29.59
N LEU A 120 -4.31 -7.17 30.12
CA LEU A 120 -4.52 -7.35 31.53
C LEU A 120 -3.19 -7.32 32.33
N ILE A 121 -2.17 -8.03 31.84
CA ILE A 121 -0.82 -8.00 32.45
C ILE A 121 -0.25 -6.58 32.39
N GLY A 122 -0.44 -5.87 31.28
CA GLY A 122 0.01 -4.49 31.11
C GLY A 122 -0.64 -3.53 32.10
N ILE A 123 -1.94 -3.67 32.37
CA ILE A 123 -2.65 -2.85 33.34
C ILE A 123 -2.16 -3.13 34.77
N VAL A 124 -1.96 -4.40 35.11
CA VAL A 124 -1.43 -4.78 36.43
C VAL A 124 0.00 -4.24 36.62
N PHE A 125 0.83 -4.35 35.59
CA PHE A 125 2.20 -3.82 35.62
C PHE A 125 2.22 -2.28 35.79
N LEU A 126 1.38 -1.56 35.03
CA LEU A 126 1.24 -0.11 35.14
C LEU A 126 0.75 0.31 36.53
N ASN A 127 -0.19 -0.42 37.10
CA ASN A 127 -0.70 -0.14 38.47
C ASN A 127 0.37 -0.29 39.54
N THR A 128 1.22 -1.33 39.43
CA THR A 128 2.30 -1.57 40.42
C THR A 128 3.46 -0.56 40.31
N PHE A 129 3.72 0.01 39.12
CA PHE A 129 4.83 0.93 38.91
C PHE A 129 4.45 2.42 39.01
N LEU A 130 3.19 2.78 38.73
CA LEU A 130 2.77 4.20 38.58
C LEU A 130 1.78 4.63 39.67
N GLU A 131 1.43 3.76 40.64
CA GLU A 131 0.45 4.02 41.72
C GLU A 131 -0.85 4.71 41.23
N ILE A 132 -1.39 4.20 40.12
CA ILE A 132 -2.53 4.79 39.42
C ILE A 132 -3.79 4.57 40.26
N SER A 133 -4.63 5.59 40.46
CA SER A 133 -5.88 5.46 41.23
C SER A 133 -6.86 4.50 40.54
N ILE A 134 -7.68 3.80 41.33
CA ILE A 134 -8.69 2.83 40.84
C ILE A 134 -9.61 3.47 39.80
N PHE A 135 -9.96 4.76 39.96
CA PHE A 135 -10.79 5.50 39.02
C PHE A 135 -10.12 5.67 37.66
N GLN A 136 -8.81 5.92 37.61
CA GLN A 136 -8.02 6.02 36.39
C GLN A 136 -7.84 4.66 35.69
N ILE A 137 -7.74 3.57 36.46
CA ILE A 137 -7.71 2.19 35.96
C ILE A 137 -9.02 1.86 35.24
N ILE A 138 -10.16 2.25 35.81
CA ILE A 138 -11.46 2.00 35.20
C ILE A 138 -11.62 2.79 33.90
N ILE A 139 -11.28 4.07 33.88
CA ILE A 139 -11.45 4.94 32.70
C ILE A 139 -10.47 4.57 31.58
N LEU A 140 -9.23 4.18 31.89
CA LEU A 140 -8.16 3.89 30.91
C LEU A 140 -8.02 2.40 30.62
N GLY A 141 -8.06 1.56 31.65
CA GLY A 141 -7.78 0.14 31.54
C GLY A 141 -8.92 -0.62 30.88
N VAL A 142 -10.19 -0.32 31.23
CA VAL A 142 -11.34 -1.04 30.66
C VAL A 142 -11.49 -0.81 29.15
N PRO A 143 -11.41 0.44 28.61
CA PRO A 143 -11.41 0.64 27.16
C PRO A 143 -10.25 -0.04 26.45
N VAL A 144 -9.04 0.03 26.96
CA VAL A 144 -7.88 -0.64 26.35
C VAL A 144 -8.07 -2.16 26.35
N MET A 145 -8.55 -2.72 27.45
CA MET A 145 -8.80 -4.15 27.62
C MET A 145 -9.92 -4.68 26.69
N THR A 146 -10.87 -3.83 26.30
CA THR A 146 -11.98 -4.22 25.41
C THR A 146 -11.71 -3.88 23.95
N ILE A 147 -11.18 -2.69 23.66
CA ILE A 147 -10.99 -2.21 22.29
C ILE A 147 -9.82 -2.95 21.62
N LEU A 148 -8.70 -3.18 22.30
CA LEU A 148 -7.52 -3.79 21.72
C LEU A 148 -7.78 -5.22 21.22
N PRO A 149 -8.38 -6.15 22.01
CA PRO A 149 -8.75 -7.47 21.50
C PRO A 149 -9.83 -7.44 20.42
N ALA A 150 -10.80 -6.51 20.50
CA ALA A 150 -11.81 -6.36 19.45
C ALA A 150 -11.20 -5.91 18.11
N VAL A 151 -10.27 -4.96 18.13
CA VAL A 151 -9.54 -4.52 16.94
C VAL A 151 -8.68 -5.64 16.37
N THR A 152 -7.95 -6.40 17.21
CA THR A 152 -7.13 -7.52 16.73
C THR A 152 -7.98 -8.64 16.14
N LEU A 153 -9.12 -8.96 16.73
CA LEU A 153 -10.07 -9.92 16.16
C LEU A 153 -10.58 -9.46 14.79
N PHE A 154 -10.98 -8.20 14.68
CA PHE A 154 -11.45 -7.63 13.43
C PHE A 154 -10.37 -7.65 12.34
N VAL A 155 -9.15 -7.16 12.65
CA VAL A 155 -8.03 -7.09 11.70
C VAL A 155 -7.62 -8.48 11.23
N THR A 156 -7.50 -9.46 12.12
CA THR A 156 -7.09 -10.82 11.76
C THR A 156 -8.13 -11.55 10.92
N THR A 157 -9.41 -11.37 11.23
CA THR A 157 -10.51 -11.97 10.44
C THR A 157 -10.63 -11.33 9.05
N TYR A 158 -10.42 -10.02 8.94
CA TYR A 158 -10.56 -9.27 7.69
C TYR A 158 -9.29 -9.28 6.83
N TYR A 159 -8.17 -9.77 7.37
CA TYR A 159 -6.86 -9.78 6.72
C TYR A 159 -6.85 -10.41 5.33
N PRO A 160 -7.46 -11.59 5.07
CA PRO A 160 -7.47 -12.19 3.75
C PRO A 160 -8.19 -11.34 2.68
N GLU A 161 -9.29 -10.69 3.07
CA GLU A 161 -10.02 -9.80 2.17
C GLU A 161 -9.21 -8.53 1.85
N LEU A 162 -8.45 -8.01 2.83
CA LEU A 162 -7.53 -6.90 2.60
C LEU A 162 -6.38 -7.30 1.66
N VAL A 163 -5.84 -8.51 1.82
CA VAL A 163 -4.79 -9.02 0.93
C VAL A 163 -5.32 -9.19 -0.49
N GLU A 164 -6.53 -9.76 -0.66
CA GLU A 164 -7.17 -9.87 -1.96
C GLU A 164 -7.37 -8.50 -2.63
N LYS A 165 -7.95 -7.54 -1.91
CA LYS A 165 -8.15 -6.18 -2.42
C LYS A 165 -6.83 -5.53 -2.83
N ARG A 166 -5.79 -5.73 -2.04
CA ARG A 166 -4.46 -5.22 -2.33
C ARG A 166 -3.83 -5.90 -3.54
N MET A 167 -3.92 -7.22 -3.65
CA MET A 167 -3.43 -7.95 -4.83
C MET A 167 -4.17 -7.53 -6.11
N LYS A 168 -5.48 -7.32 -6.03
CA LYS A 168 -6.29 -6.81 -7.15
C LYS A 168 -5.88 -5.39 -7.53
N ALA A 169 -5.69 -4.51 -6.56
CA ALA A 169 -5.21 -3.15 -6.80
C ALA A 169 -3.80 -3.16 -7.43
N ASP A 170 -2.88 -3.98 -6.92
CA ASP A 170 -1.53 -4.15 -7.49
C ASP A 170 -1.56 -4.64 -8.95
N CYS A 171 -2.57 -5.45 -9.34
CA CYS A 171 -2.72 -5.93 -10.71
C CYS A 171 -3.06 -4.82 -11.70
N ILE A 172 -3.77 -3.77 -11.29
CA ILE A 172 -4.20 -2.68 -12.19
C ILE A 172 -2.99 -2.08 -12.91
N GLY A 173 -1.90 -1.81 -12.20
CA GLY A 173 -0.67 -1.27 -12.79
C GLY A 173 0.09 -2.22 -13.70
N GLU A 174 -0.16 -3.54 -13.62
CA GLU A 174 0.50 -4.55 -14.45
C GLU A 174 -0.32 -4.90 -15.71
N VAL A 175 -1.61 -4.52 -15.73
CA VAL A 175 -2.53 -4.81 -16.85
C VAL A 175 -2.03 -4.21 -18.17
N PRO A 176 -1.60 -2.92 -18.26
CA PRO A 176 -1.11 -2.35 -19.51
C PRO A 176 0.10 -3.11 -20.05
N GLU A 177 1.05 -3.47 -19.17
CA GLU A 177 2.24 -4.20 -19.59
C GLU A 177 1.90 -5.62 -20.07
N THR A 178 0.97 -6.31 -19.42
CA THR A 178 0.48 -7.64 -19.82
C THR A 178 -0.17 -7.60 -21.21
N ILE A 179 -1.04 -6.63 -21.46
CA ILE A 179 -1.69 -6.46 -22.77
C ILE A 179 -0.67 -6.13 -23.85
N ASN A 180 0.33 -5.31 -23.51
CA ASN A 180 1.42 -5.04 -24.45
C ASN A 180 2.20 -6.30 -24.82
N PHE A 181 2.54 -7.17 -23.85
CA PHE A 181 3.21 -8.45 -24.18
C PHE A 181 2.37 -9.30 -25.13
N MET A 182 1.05 -9.34 -24.93
CA MET A 182 0.16 -10.06 -25.85
C MET A 182 0.13 -9.43 -27.25
N THR A 183 -0.09 -8.12 -27.33
CA THR A 183 -0.18 -7.41 -28.64
C THR A 183 1.14 -7.44 -29.38
N MET A 184 2.27 -7.35 -28.67
CA MET A 184 3.61 -7.45 -29.24
C MET A 184 3.88 -8.85 -29.80
N SER A 185 3.56 -9.91 -29.04
CA SER A 185 3.68 -11.28 -29.53
C SER A 185 2.83 -11.52 -30.77
N MET A 186 1.60 -10.98 -30.81
CA MET A 186 0.71 -11.11 -31.95
C MET A 186 1.17 -10.34 -33.18
N ARG A 187 1.85 -9.20 -33.02
CA ARG A 187 2.45 -8.45 -34.14
C ARG A 187 3.59 -9.21 -34.81
N ILE A 188 4.36 -9.99 -34.01
CA ILE A 188 5.47 -10.82 -34.50
C ILE A 188 4.92 -12.09 -35.14
N ASN A 189 3.91 -12.70 -34.53
CA ASN A 189 3.28 -13.92 -34.98
C ASN A 189 1.78 -13.88 -34.58
N PRO A 190 0.87 -13.79 -35.53
CA PRO A 190 -0.57 -13.71 -35.28
C PRO A 190 -1.14 -15.03 -34.71
N SER A 191 -0.79 -15.35 -33.44
CA SER A 191 -1.23 -16.56 -32.75
C SER A 191 -1.60 -16.22 -31.32
N LEU A 192 -2.87 -16.44 -30.96
CA LEU A 192 -3.36 -16.22 -29.60
C LEU A 192 -2.61 -17.09 -28.58
N HIS A 193 -2.35 -18.35 -28.92
CA HIS A 193 -1.63 -19.26 -28.02
C HIS A 193 -0.24 -18.71 -27.66
N ARG A 194 0.54 -18.31 -28.67
CA ARG A 194 1.87 -17.70 -28.44
C ARG A 194 1.78 -16.41 -27.65
N ALA A 195 0.78 -15.60 -27.91
CA ALA A 195 0.57 -14.35 -27.19
C ALA A 195 0.25 -14.58 -25.72
N VAL A 196 -0.62 -15.56 -25.41
CA VAL A 196 -0.94 -15.93 -24.03
C VAL A 196 0.27 -16.49 -23.30
N VAL A 197 1.03 -17.40 -23.93
CA VAL A 197 2.25 -17.98 -23.32
C VAL A 197 3.30 -16.90 -23.07
N PHE A 198 3.57 -16.05 -24.07
CA PHE A 198 4.54 -14.98 -23.94
C PHE A 198 4.17 -13.96 -22.85
N ALA A 199 2.90 -13.58 -22.76
CA ALA A 199 2.41 -12.72 -21.68
C ALA A 199 2.49 -13.42 -20.32
N ALA A 200 2.15 -14.71 -20.24
CA ALA A 200 2.22 -15.49 -19.00
C ALA A 200 3.65 -15.60 -18.44
N GLU A 201 4.66 -15.71 -19.31
CA GLU A 201 6.07 -15.79 -18.91
C GLU A 201 6.63 -14.44 -18.42
N ASN A 202 6.15 -13.33 -19.00
CA ASN A 202 6.71 -12.00 -18.76
C ASN A 202 5.90 -11.14 -17.77
N SER A 203 4.61 -11.47 -17.54
CA SER A 203 3.76 -10.78 -16.56
C SER A 203 4.09 -11.19 -15.13
N LYS A 204 3.61 -10.38 -14.17
CA LYS A 204 3.73 -10.69 -12.73
C LYS A 204 2.52 -11.46 -12.20
N GLU A 205 2.72 -12.15 -11.09
CA GLU A 205 1.61 -12.75 -10.35
C GLU A 205 0.68 -11.66 -9.77
N PRO A 206 -0.64 -11.89 -9.76
CA PRO A 206 -1.38 -13.11 -10.10
C PRO A 206 -1.85 -13.22 -11.57
N ILE A 207 -1.61 -12.22 -12.43
CA ILE A 207 -2.03 -12.27 -13.84
C ILE A 207 -1.31 -13.40 -14.59
N SER A 208 -0.01 -13.58 -14.34
CA SER A 208 0.81 -14.65 -14.91
C SER A 208 0.20 -16.03 -14.67
N SER A 209 -0.19 -16.35 -13.42
CA SER A 209 -0.84 -17.63 -13.09
C SER A 209 -2.19 -17.79 -13.77
N GLY A 210 -2.98 -16.73 -13.87
CA GLY A 210 -4.23 -16.73 -14.60
C GLY A 210 -4.06 -17.01 -16.09
N LEU A 211 -3.04 -16.41 -16.72
CA LEU A 211 -2.73 -16.68 -18.13
C LEU A 211 -2.18 -18.09 -18.36
N LYS A 212 -1.30 -18.59 -17.46
CA LYS A 212 -0.83 -19.99 -17.51
C LYS A 212 -1.97 -20.97 -17.42
N LYS A 213 -3.00 -20.66 -16.63
CA LYS A 213 -4.19 -21.50 -16.50
C LYS A 213 -4.94 -21.63 -17.81
N ILE A 214 -5.00 -20.60 -18.68
CA ILE A 214 -5.64 -20.68 -20.00
C ILE A 214 -5.05 -21.84 -20.83
N SER A 215 -3.71 -21.91 -20.88
CA SER A 215 -3.01 -22.99 -21.61
C SER A 215 -3.18 -24.34 -20.91
N TRP A 216 -3.20 -24.37 -19.58
CA TRP A 216 -3.40 -25.57 -18.79
C TRP A 216 -4.79 -26.17 -18.95
N ASP A 217 -5.85 -25.34 -18.91
CA ASP A 217 -7.24 -25.79 -19.07
C ASP A 217 -7.46 -26.48 -20.44
N VAL A 218 -6.79 -25.98 -21.48
CA VAL A 218 -6.83 -26.61 -22.82
C VAL A 218 -6.03 -27.93 -22.84
N TYR A 219 -4.84 -27.94 -22.24
CA TYR A 219 -4.00 -29.14 -22.18
C TYR A 219 -4.67 -30.28 -21.41
N MET A 220 -5.33 -29.96 -20.30
CA MET A 220 -6.07 -30.91 -19.47
C MET A 220 -7.47 -31.22 -20.01
N ARG A 221 -7.85 -30.68 -21.16
CA ARG A 221 -9.19 -30.84 -21.78
C ARG A 221 -10.36 -30.41 -20.88
N GLU A 222 -10.12 -29.45 -19.97
CA GLU A 222 -11.21 -28.83 -19.19
C GLU A 222 -12.03 -27.86 -20.07
N GLN A 223 -11.42 -27.31 -21.13
CA GLN A 223 -12.05 -26.47 -22.14
C GLN A 223 -11.81 -27.03 -23.55
N MET A 224 -12.78 -26.85 -24.44
CA MET A 224 -12.69 -27.40 -25.81
C MET A 224 -11.73 -26.59 -26.70
N SER A 225 -11.58 -25.29 -26.45
CA SER A 225 -10.72 -24.42 -27.26
C SER A 225 -9.97 -23.39 -26.40
N LEU A 226 -8.84 -22.92 -26.92
CA LEU A 226 -8.07 -21.84 -26.30
C LEU A 226 -8.89 -20.55 -26.25
N GLU A 227 -9.70 -20.27 -27.28
CA GLU A 227 -10.53 -19.07 -27.31
C GLU A 227 -11.60 -19.08 -26.23
N GLU A 228 -12.19 -20.23 -25.93
CA GLU A 228 -13.17 -20.38 -24.86
C GLU A 228 -12.53 -20.15 -23.48
N SER A 229 -11.36 -20.77 -23.23
CA SER A 229 -10.61 -20.54 -21.99
C SER A 229 -10.20 -19.08 -21.83
N PHE A 230 -9.77 -18.44 -22.92
CA PHE A 230 -9.42 -17.03 -22.95
C PHE A 230 -10.61 -16.11 -22.66
N LEU A 231 -11.78 -16.41 -23.20
CA LEU A 231 -13.00 -15.67 -22.91
C LEU A 231 -13.46 -15.85 -21.46
N ASN A 232 -13.36 -17.06 -20.92
CA ASN A 232 -13.67 -17.33 -19.52
C ASN A 232 -12.73 -16.54 -18.60
N PHE A 233 -11.43 -16.48 -18.92
CA PHE A 233 -10.48 -15.62 -18.24
C PHE A 233 -10.89 -14.14 -18.33
N ALA A 234 -11.23 -13.65 -19.52
CA ALA A 234 -11.67 -12.26 -19.71
C ALA A 234 -12.95 -11.94 -18.92
N MET A 235 -13.90 -12.86 -18.83
CA MET A 235 -15.12 -12.69 -18.03
C MET A 235 -14.85 -12.74 -16.52
N GLU A 236 -13.96 -13.62 -16.06
CA GLU A 236 -13.60 -13.73 -14.65
C GLU A 236 -12.86 -12.48 -14.15
N TRP A 237 -11.85 -12.04 -14.88
CA TRP A 237 -11.06 -10.86 -14.55
C TRP A 237 -11.80 -9.54 -14.82
N GLY A 238 -12.71 -9.54 -15.81
CA GLY A 238 -13.56 -8.39 -16.11
C GLY A 238 -14.55 -8.00 -15.02
N LYS A 239 -14.76 -8.86 -14.02
CA LYS A 239 -15.54 -8.51 -12.81
C LYS A 239 -14.82 -7.51 -11.93
N TRP A 240 -13.51 -7.39 -12.09
CA TRP A 240 -12.65 -6.51 -11.27
C TRP A 240 -12.10 -5.34 -12.08
N ASN A 241 -11.76 -5.58 -13.34
CA ASN A 241 -11.26 -4.56 -14.25
C ASN A 241 -11.92 -4.71 -15.62
N GLU A 242 -12.87 -3.82 -15.91
CA GLU A 242 -13.61 -3.85 -17.16
C GLU A 242 -12.75 -3.47 -18.36
N ASN A 243 -11.74 -2.61 -18.14
CA ASN A 243 -10.82 -2.19 -19.19
C ASN A 243 -9.95 -3.36 -19.66
N LEU A 244 -9.50 -4.22 -18.73
CA LEU A 244 -8.82 -5.47 -19.08
C LEU A 244 -9.72 -6.37 -19.94
N LYS A 245 -10.98 -6.57 -19.55
CA LYS A 245 -11.95 -7.38 -20.32
C LYS A 245 -12.15 -6.83 -21.72
N ARG A 246 -12.39 -5.51 -21.84
CA ARG A 246 -12.58 -4.84 -23.15
C ARG A 246 -11.35 -4.96 -24.04
N SER A 247 -10.16 -4.84 -23.45
CA SER A 247 -8.89 -5.00 -24.17
C SER A 247 -8.67 -6.44 -24.64
N LEU A 248 -8.96 -7.45 -23.81
CA LEU A 248 -8.88 -8.86 -24.19
C LEU A 248 -9.87 -9.19 -25.33
N TYR A 249 -11.07 -8.59 -25.32
CA TYR A 249 -12.00 -8.73 -26.43
C TYR A 249 -11.49 -8.08 -27.71
N ALA A 250 -10.80 -6.92 -27.62
CA ALA A 250 -10.16 -6.29 -28.76
C ALA A 250 -9.03 -7.16 -29.34
N ILE A 251 -8.24 -7.82 -28.48
CA ILE A 251 -7.21 -8.79 -28.91
C ILE A 251 -7.86 -9.99 -29.64
N ARG A 252 -8.97 -10.51 -29.09
CA ARG A 252 -9.70 -11.60 -29.75
C ARG A 252 -10.24 -11.15 -31.11
N SER A 253 -10.83 -9.95 -31.20
CA SER A 253 -11.37 -9.46 -32.47
C SER A 253 -10.27 -9.26 -33.52
N ALA A 254 -9.04 -8.92 -33.11
CA ALA A 254 -7.92 -8.80 -34.02
C ALA A 254 -7.66 -10.10 -34.81
N ILE A 255 -7.85 -11.26 -34.21
CA ILE A 255 -7.64 -12.55 -34.89
C ILE A 255 -8.67 -12.77 -36.01
N LEU A 256 -9.86 -12.20 -35.86
CA LEU A 256 -10.95 -12.33 -36.83
C LEU A 256 -10.88 -11.30 -37.97
N GLU A 257 -9.96 -10.33 -37.87
CA GLU A 257 -9.75 -9.30 -38.88
C GLU A 257 -9.12 -9.90 -40.14
N LYS A 258 -9.69 -9.55 -41.29
CA LYS A 258 -9.24 -10.06 -42.59
C LYS A 258 -8.12 -9.22 -43.21
N THR A 259 -7.99 -7.97 -42.77
CA THR A 259 -7.00 -7.03 -43.30
C THR A 259 -5.86 -6.80 -42.30
N ASP A 260 -4.64 -6.65 -42.80
CA ASP A 260 -3.46 -6.34 -41.97
C ASP A 260 -3.63 -5.01 -41.21
N GLU A 261 -4.32 -4.05 -41.82
CA GLU A 261 -4.60 -2.76 -41.19
C GLU A 261 -5.65 -2.89 -40.07
N GLY A 262 -6.74 -3.63 -40.30
CA GLY A 262 -7.75 -3.95 -39.28
C GLY A 262 -7.13 -4.67 -38.09
N PHE A 263 -6.27 -5.66 -38.35
CA PHE A 263 -5.52 -6.38 -37.30
C PHE A 263 -4.64 -5.42 -36.47
N LYS A 264 -3.86 -4.55 -37.11
CA LYS A 264 -3.00 -3.58 -36.42
C LYS A 264 -3.81 -2.57 -35.60
N ASN A 265 -4.94 -2.11 -36.13
CA ASN A 265 -5.83 -1.17 -35.46
C ASN A 265 -6.52 -1.80 -34.24
N ALA A 266 -6.97 -3.05 -34.35
CA ALA A 266 -7.56 -3.77 -33.20
C ALA A 266 -6.54 -3.98 -32.07
N LEU A 267 -5.29 -4.33 -32.39
CA LEU A 267 -4.21 -4.43 -31.38
C LEU A 267 -3.84 -3.07 -30.76
N LYS A 268 -3.83 -1.99 -31.56
CA LYS A 268 -3.63 -0.65 -31.04
C LYS A 268 -4.75 -0.28 -30.07
N ARG A 269 -6.01 -0.48 -30.47
CA ARG A 269 -7.19 -0.23 -29.63
C ARG A 269 -7.15 -1.00 -28.31
N ALA A 270 -6.65 -2.25 -28.31
CA ALA A 270 -6.49 -3.03 -27.10
C ALA A 270 -5.54 -2.35 -26.08
N ASN A 271 -4.42 -1.79 -26.56
CA ASN A 271 -3.47 -1.05 -25.73
C ASN A 271 -4.07 0.28 -25.24
N ASP A 272 -4.69 1.05 -26.15
CA ASP A 272 -5.28 2.36 -25.82
C ASP A 272 -6.35 2.23 -24.72
N ILE A 273 -7.23 1.20 -24.80
CA ILE A 273 -8.25 0.93 -23.79
C ILE A 273 -7.64 0.73 -22.39
N VAL A 274 -6.53 0.02 -22.30
CA VAL A 274 -5.92 -0.30 -20.98
C VAL A 274 -5.17 0.89 -20.42
N ILE A 275 -4.43 1.61 -21.26
CA ILE A 275 -3.68 2.80 -20.87
C ILE A 275 -4.66 3.86 -20.34
N GLU A 276 -5.67 4.20 -21.13
CA GLU A 276 -6.67 5.21 -20.77
C GLU A 276 -7.49 4.79 -19.55
N GLY A 277 -7.91 3.50 -19.50
CA GLY A 277 -8.65 2.98 -18.36
C GLY A 277 -7.82 2.97 -17.07
N THR A 278 -6.53 2.67 -17.14
CA THR A 278 -5.65 2.72 -15.96
C THR A 278 -5.43 4.17 -15.49
N LYS A 279 -5.26 5.12 -16.42
CA LYS A 279 -5.18 6.55 -16.10
C LYS A 279 -6.43 7.00 -15.36
N GLN A 280 -7.61 6.68 -15.87
CA GLN A 280 -8.88 7.05 -15.27
C GLN A 280 -9.04 6.47 -13.85
N GLU A 281 -8.69 5.19 -13.64
CA GLU A 281 -8.76 4.59 -12.31
C GLU A 281 -7.84 5.28 -11.29
N VAL A 282 -6.65 5.72 -11.72
CA VAL A 282 -5.73 6.47 -10.85
C VAL A 282 -6.20 7.90 -10.63
N GLU A 283 -6.78 8.55 -11.63
CA GLU A 283 -7.38 9.88 -11.49
C GLU A 283 -8.55 9.87 -10.50
N ASP A 284 -9.46 8.90 -10.62
CA ASP A 284 -10.57 8.71 -9.69
C ASP A 284 -10.07 8.48 -8.25
N PHE A 285 -9.02 7.68 -8.11
CA PHE A 285 -8.38 7.48 -6.81
C PHE A 285 -7.74 8.77 -6.29
N ALA A 286 -6.98 9.50 -7.11
CA ALA A 286 -6.34 10.76 -6.74
C ALA A 286 -7.37 11.79 -6.27
N ASN A 287 -8.48 11.92 -6.98
CA ASN A 287 -9.59 12.80 -6.61
C ASN A 287 -10.25 12.35 -5.30
N SER A 288 -10.36 11.05 -5.05
CA SER A 288 -10.89 10.50 -3.80
C SER A 288 -9.99 10.77 -2.58
N LEU A 289 -8.70 11.10 -2.76
CA LEU A 289 -7.75 11.34 -1.67
C LEU A 289 -7.99 12.67 -0.95
N GLN A 290 -8.73 13.60 -1.50
CA GLN A 290 -8.97 14.91 -0.89
C GLN A 290 -9.60 14.77 0.51
N THR A 291 -10.65 13.96 0.64
CA THR A 291 -11.33 13.73 1.95
C THR A 291 -10.41 13.02 2.95
N PRO A 292 -9.72 11.91 2.61
CA PRO A 292 -8.74 11.27 3.50
C PRO A 292 -7.62 12.19 3.98
N THR A 293 -7.07 13.02 3.11
CA THR A 293 -6.00 13.97 3.51
C THR A 293 -6.52 15.00 4.48
N THR A 294 -7.75 15.53 4.28
CA THR A 294 -8.39 16.47 5.20
C THR A 294 -8.65 15.82 6.57
N ILE A 295 -9.12 14.57 6.60
CA ILE A 295 -9.33 13.83 7.86
C ILE A 295 -8.01 13.60 8.60
N LEU A 296 -6.95 13.20 7.89
CA LEU A 296 -5.63 13.03 8.50
C LEU A 296 -5.06 14.36 9.02
N PHE A 297 -5.29 15.47 8.33
CA PHE A 297 -4.96 16.79 8.81
C PHE A 297 -5.74 17.16 10.08
N ALA A 298 -7.04 16.86 10.10
CA ALA A 298 -7.88 17.14 11.26
C ALA A 298 -7.43 16.34 12.49
N ILE A 299 -7.19 15.04 12.35
CA ILE A 299 -6.69 14.18 13.44
C ILE A 299 -5.25 14.53 13.81
N GLY A 300 -4.41 14.78 12.82
CA GLY A 300 -2.97 14.98 12.99
C GLY A 300 -2.56 16.36 13.52
N VAL A 301 -3.37 17.37 13.28
CA VAL A 301 -3.02 18.76 13.64
C VAL A 301 -4.14 19.46 14.38
N LEU A 302 -5.36 19.52 13.82
CA LEU A 302 -6.45 20.32 14.42
C LEU A 302 -6.88 19.78 15.77
N LEU A 303 -7.05 18.48 15.91
CA LEU A 303 -7.56 17.87 17.14
C LEU A 303 -6.57 17.99 18.30
N PRO A 304 -5.26 17.72 18.14
CA PRO A 304 -4.27 18.01 19.17
C PRO A 304 -4.14 19.50 19.52
N LEU A 305 -4.29 20.37 18.52
CA LEU A 305 -4.29 21.83 18.74
C LEU A 305 -5.47 22.23 19.63
N VAL A 306 -6.68 21.74 19.35
CA VAL A 306 -7.87 22.01 20.17
C VAL A 306 -7.69 21.46 21.58
N VAL A 307 -7.25 20.19 21.71
CA VAL A 307 -7.01 19.57 23.02
C VAL A 307 -5.93 20.34 23.80
N GLY A 308 -4.82 20.68 23.15
CA GLY A 308 -3.72 21.44 23.77
C GLY A 308 -4.12 22.83 24.23
N ALA A 309 -4.97 23.52 23.46
CA ALA A 309 -5.49 24.83 23.83
C ALA A 309 -6.57 24.77 24.93
N MET A 310 -7.37 23.69 24.96
CA MET A 310 -8.44 23.52 25.97
C MET A 310 -7.92 23.07 27.34
N LEU A 311 -6.78 22.35 27.40
CA LEU A 311 -6.23 21.85 28.65
C LEU A 311 -6.02 22.94 29.71
N PRO A 312 -5.40 24.10 29.41
CA PRO A 312 -5.29 25.19 30.38
C PRO A 312 -6.65 25.77 30.79
N MET A 313 -7.62 25.86 29.87
CA MET A 313 -8.95 26.37 30.20
C MET A 313 -9.72 25.44 31.13
N VAL A 314 -9.55 24.11 30.97
CA VAL A 314 -10.15 23.13 31.89
C VAL A 314 -9.49 23.18 33.26
N ALA A 315 -8.17 23.44 33.32
CA ALA A 315 -7.47 23.68 34.57
C ALA A 315 -7.98 24.96 35.28
N LEU A 316 -8.24 26.01 34.52
CA LEU A 316 -8.84 27.26 35.04
C LEU A 316 -10.30 27.08 35.49
N GLY A 317 -11.10 26.24 34.80
CA GLY A 317 -12.48 25.93 35.19
C GLY A 317 -12.59 25.12 36.49
N GLY A 318 -11.51 24.46 36.92
CA GLY A 318 -11.35 23.84 38.24
C GLY A 318 -10.96 24.84 39.33
N LEU A 319 -10.75 26.12 39.02
CA LEU A 319 -10.59 27.18 40.00
C LEU A 319 -11.93 27.37 40.71
N ASP A 320 -12.00 26.83 41.91
CA ASP A 320 -13.14 26.99 42.80
C ASP A 320 -13.22 28.48 43.19
N ILE A 321 -14.17 29.21 42.61
CA ILE A 321 -14.55 30.55 43.05
C ILE A 321 -15.00 30.51 44.53
N SER A 322 -15.30 29.33 45.09
CA SER A 322 -15.62 29.10 46.48
C SER A 322 -14.43 29.28 47.45
N GLY A 323 -13.20 29.40 46.96
CA GLY A 323 -12.04 29.85 47.77
C GLY A 323 -12.27 31.22 48.43
N MET A 324 -13.19 32.02 47.91
CA MET A 324 -13.69 33.25 48.55
C MET A 324 -14.71 32.96 49.70
N THR A 325 -15.21 31.70 49.84
CA THR A 325 -16.24 31.34 50.83
C THR A 325 -15.79 30.27 51.85
N GLY A 326 -14.49 29.95 51.96
CA GLY A 326 -13.92 29.22 53.11
C GLY A 326 -14.17 27.71 53.18
N GLY A 327 -14.55 27.04 52.11
CA GLY A 327 -14.75 25.58 52.08
C GLY A 327 -13.62 24.88 51.31
N ARG A 328 -12.75 24.12 51.99
CA ARG A 328 -11.80 23.21 51.38
C ARG A 328 -12.54 22.00 50.79
N THR A 329 -12.75 22.01 49.48
CA THR A 329 -13.05 20.80 48.75
C THR A 329 -11.87 20.46 47.84
N GLU A 330 -11.17 19.37 48.11
CA GLU A 330 -10.16 18.80 47.23
C GLU A 330 -10.87 18.32 45.93
N TYR A 331 -11.01 19.21 44.94
CA TYR A 331 -11.36 18.76 43.61
C TYR A 331 -10.07 18.40 42.86
N ALA A 332 -9.86 17.11 42.65
CA ALA A 332 -8.84 16.61 41.76
C ALA A 332 -9.04 17.24 40.37
N SER A 333 -7.97 17.77 39.76
CA SER A 333 -8.03 18.29 38.38
C SER A 333 -8.69 17.24 37.49
N PRO A 334 -9.74 17.56 36.72
CA PRO A 334 -10.50 16.59 35.94
C PRO A 334 -9.67 15.95 34.83
N VAL A 335 -8.50 16.49 34.48
CA VAL A 335 -7.63 15.98 33.44
C VAL A 335 -6.28 15.61 34.03
N SER A 336 -6.07 14.31 34.22
CA SER A 336 -4.79 13.77 34.65
C SER A 336 -3.82 13.55 33.47
N LEU A 337 -2.50 13.69 33.71
CA LEU A 337 -1.46 13.46 32.72
C LEU A 337 -1.61 12.12 31.95
N PRO A 338 -1.94 10.98 32.59
CA PRO A 338 -2.14 9.71 31.89
C PRO A 338 -3.25 9.74 30.83
N ILE A 339 -4.33 10.51 31.06
CA ILE A 339 -5.42 10.65 30.09
C ILE A 339 -4.93 11.39 28.84
N VAL A 340 -4.19 12.49 29.04
CA VAL A 340 -3.60 13.26 27.93
C VAL A 340 -2.63 12.42 27.11
N VAL A 341 -1.75 11.68 27.79
CA VAL A 341 -0.80 10.74 27.13
C VAL A 341 -1.55 9.68 26.32
N LEU A 342 -2.61 9.09 26.88
CA LEU A 342 -3.38 8.08 26.18
C LEU A 342 -4.00 8.62 24.89
N PHE A 343 -4.74 9.73 24.97
CA PHE A 343 -5.40 10.28 23.79
C PHE A 343 -4.39 10.78 22.76
N MET A 344 -3.40 11.58 23.16
CA MET A 344 -2.41 12.17 22.28
C MET A 344 -1.46 11.12 21.69
N ASN A 345 -0.86 10.26 22.50
CA ASN A 345 0.21 9.38 22.02
C ASN A 345 -0.26 7.97 21.63
N VAL A 346 -1.49 7.58 21.94
CA VAL A 346 -2.00 6.25 21.58
C VAL A 346 -3.22 6.35 20.67
N VAL A 347 -4.31 6.97 21.13
CA VAL A 347 -5.60 6.93 20.40
C VAL A 347 -5.53 7.64 19.06
N PHE A 348 -5.04 8.87 19.01
CA PHE A 348 -4.99 9.65 17.77
C PHE A 348 -3.98 9.10 16.76
N PRO A 349 -2.73 8.78 17.10
CA PRO A 349 -1.79 8.18 16.14
C PRO A 349 -2.23 6.80 15.66
N LEU A 350 -2.81 5.96 16.54
CA LEU A 350 -3.31 4.66 16.15
C LEU A 350 -4.50 4.79 15.19
N GLY A 351 -5.45 5.69 15.49
CA GLY A 351 -6.57 5.98 14.61
C GLY A 351 -6.13 6.49 13.24
N ALA A 352 -5.19 7.43 13.22
CA ALA A 352 -4.60 7.94 11.97
C ALA A 352 -3.84 6.85 11.20
N PHE A 353 -3.13 5.95 11.90
CA PHE A 353 -2.41 4.83 11.26
C PHE A 353 -3.39 3.82 10.64
N LEU A 354 -4.41 3.40 11.36
CA LEU A 354 -5.42 2.46 10.85
C LEU A 354 -6.17 3.05 9.65
N TYR A 355 -6.50 4.33 9.73
CA TYR A 355 -7.12 5.04 8.62
C TYR A 355 -6.20 5.13 7.40
N SER A 356 -4.94 5.50 7.60
CA SER A 356 -3.91 5.52 6.54
C SER A 356 -3.72 4.15 5.90
N TYR A 357 -3.66 3.10 6.71
CA TYR A 357 -3.54 1.72 6.24
C TYR A 357 -4.73 1.30 5.36
N HIS A 358 -5.96 1.67 5.76
CA HIS A 358 -7.16 1.40 4.99
C HIS A 358 -7.16 2.11 3.62
N ILE A 359 -6.76 3.37 3.57
CA ILE A 359 -6.69 4.16 2.32
C ILE A 359 -5.62 3.62 1.37
N ILE A 360 -4.41 3.34 1.90
CA ILE A 360 -3.32 2.77 1.10
C ILE A 360 -3.72 1.42 0.48
N GLY A 361 -4.52 0.62 1.19
CA GLY A 361 -5.04 -0.64 0.66
C GLY A 361 -5.99 -0.52 -0.54
N ARG A 362 -6.52 0.66 -0.81
CA ARG A 362 -7.38 0.96 -1.98
C ARG A 362 -6.63 1.56 -3.16
N ARG A 363 -5.35 1.89 -2.98
CA ARG A 363 -4.55 2.52 -4.03
C ARG A 363 -4.43 1.59 -5.25
N PRO A 364 -4.71 2.06 -6.48
CA PRO A 364 -4.38 1.32 -7.69
C PRO A 364 -2.89 1.01 -7.74
N GLY A 365 -2.53 -0.21 -8.10
CA GLY A 365 -1.14 -0.62 -8.18
C GLY A 365 -0.41 0.22 -9.23
N MET A 366 0.70 0.81 -8.84
CA MET A 366 1.68 1.39 -9.75
C MET A 366 2.88 0.45 -9.85
N ARG A 367 3.73 0.65 -10.86
CA ARG A 367 4.97 -0.12 -10.99
C ARG A 367 5.76 -0.10 -9.69
N LYS A 368 6.12 -1.28 -9.21
CA LYS A 368 6.98 -1.38 -8.03
C LYS A 368 8.39 -0.92 -8.38
N PRO A 369 9.03 -0.12 -7.51
CA PRO A 369 10.40 0.30 -7.75
C PRO A 369 11.32 -0.92 -7.84
N VAL A 370 12.40 -0.76 -8.60
CA VAL A 370 13.38 -1.82 -8.85
C VAL A 370 14.01 -2.26 -7.53
N SER A 371 13.94 -3.56 -7.22
CA SER A 371 14.56 -4.09 -6.01
C SER A 371 16.04 -4.36 -6.25
N VAL A 372 16.90 -3.54 -5.65
CA VAL A 372 18.35 -3.74 -5.63
C VAL A 372 18.70 -4.54 -4.38
N GLN A 373 18.86 -5.86 -4.52
CA GLN A 373 19.29 -6.70 -3.40
C GLN A 373 20.83 -6.70 -3.30
N LYS A 374 21.39 -5.78 -2.53
CA LYS A 374 22.79 -5.87 -2.13
C LYS A 374 22.85 -6.22 -0.66
N LYS A 375 23.22 -7.47 -0.34
CA LYS A 375 23.57 -7.94 1.01
C LYS A 375 24.71 -7.08 1.54
N ARG A 376 24.41 -6.11 2.40
CA ARG A 376 25.41 -5.27 3.04
C ARG A 376 25.42 -5.50 4.54
N SER A 377 26.63 -5.56 5.10
CA SER A 377 26.80 -5.58 6.56
C SER A 377 26.21 -4.30 7.16
N LYS A 378 25.08 -4.43 7.83
CA LYS A 378 24.39 -3.35 8.56
C LYS A 378 25.07 -3.05 9.91
N SER A 379 26.01 -3.92 10.32
CA SER A 379 26.65 -3.93 11.63
C SER A 379 27.40 -2.63 11.93
N ILE A 380 28.13 -2.07 10.95
CA ILE A 380 28.88 -0.82 11.13
C ILE A 380 27.94 0.37 11.38
N HIS A 381 26.84 0.47 10.63
CA HIS A 381 25.88 1.56 10.81
C HIS A 381 25.14 1.47 12.14
N ILE A 382 24.87 0.25 12.62
CA ILE A 382 24.28 0.01 13.95
C ILE A 382 25.27 0.46 15.03
N LEU A 383 26.55 0.09 14.89
CA LEU A 383 27.59 0.47 15.86
C LEU A 383 27.76 1.99 15.93
N ILE A 384 27.81 2.68 14.81
CA ILE A 384 27.88 4.16 14.77
C ILE A 384 26.62 4.80 15.37
N SER A 385 25.44 4.24 15.11
CA SER A 385 24.19 4.71 15.71
C SER A 385 24.19 4.57 17.25
N ILE A 386 24.75 3.47 17.77
CA ILE A 386 24.93 3.26 19.22
C ILE A 386 25.93 4.27 19.79
N ILE A 387 27.05 4.51 19.09
CA ILE A 387 28.03 5.51 19.52
C ILE A 387 27.42 6.92 19.57
N LEU A 388 26.62 7.27 18.56
CA LEU A 388 25.87 8.54 18.53
C LEU A 388 24.89 8.62 19.70
N LEU A 389 24.19 7.55 20.04
CA LEU A 389 23.27 7.53 21.18
C LEU A 389 24.01 7.73 22.50
N VAL A 390 25.15 7.08 22.68
CA VAL A 390 26.00 7.27 23.88
C VAL A 390 26.59 8.69 23.95
N SER A 391 27.09 9.22 22.81
CA SER A 391 27.69 10.56 22.77
C SER A 391 26.65 11.68 23.01
N THR A 392 25.44 11.57 22.44
CA THR A 392 24.36 12.52 22.70
C THR A 392 23.86 12.42 24.15
N GLY A 393 23.81 11.20 24.73
CA GLY A 393 23.51 10.99 26.14
C GLY A 393 24.53 11.64 27.09
N LEU A 394 25.82 11.49 26.79
CA LEU A 394 26.89 12.13 27.53
C LEU A 394 26.83 13.67 27.44
N MET A 395 26.61 14.20 26.24
CA MET A 395 26.43 15.64 26.04
C MET A 395 25.26 16.19 26.87
N ILE A 396 24.13 15.49 26.86
CA ILE A 396 22.95 15.88 27.65
C ILE A 396 23.28 15.82 29.15
N SER A 397 23.94 14.77 29.65
CA SER A 397 24.28 14.63 31.07
C SER A 397 25.25 15.71 31.57
N LEU A 398 26.15 16.18 30.69
CA LEU A 398 27.11 17.25 31.01
C LEU A 398 26.45 18.63 31.02
N PHE A 399 25.52 18.89 30.08
CA PHE A 399 24.87 20.19 29.96
C PHE A 399 23.54 20.30 30.70
N TYR A 400 22.93 19.19 31.12
CA TYR A 400 21.64 19.17 31.79
C TYR A 400 21.62 19.94 33.14
N PRO A 401 22.67 19.92 33.97
CA PRO A 401 22.70 20.72 35.20
C PRO A 401 22.67 22.22 34.96
N SER A 402 23.24 22.71 33.85
CA SER A 402 23.22 24.13 33.48
C SER A 402 21.95 24.54 32.71
N LEU A 403 21.25 23.55 32.08
CA LEU A 403 19.96 23.69 31.42
C LEU A 403 18.77 23.32 32.31
N GLN A 404 18.94 23.42 33.64
CA GLN A 404 17.97 23.00 34.69
C GLN A 404 16.63 23.74 34.62
N SER A 405 16.37 24.47 33.58
CA SER A 405 15.09 25.08 33.28
C SER A 405 14.39 24.36 32.12
N SER A 406 13.52 23.40 32.48
CA SER A 406 12.18 23.41 31.90
C SER A 406 11.98 22.94 30.45
N ILE A 407 12.92 22.34 29.70
CA ILE A 407 12.66 21.96 28.30
C ILE A 407 13.09 20.51 28.02
N PRO A 408 12.20 19.62 27.61
CA PRO A 408 12.51 18.21 27.33
C PRO A 408 13.25 17.99 25.99
N LEU A 409 13.60 19.05 25.27
CA LEU A 409 14.17 18.99 23.93
C LEU A 409 15.42 18.10 23.82
N PRO A 410 16.37 18.09 24.76
CA PRO A 410 17.55 17.24 24.66
C PRO A 410 17.21 15.76 24.58
N PHE A 411 16.18 15.30 25.29
CA PHE A 411 15.77 13.89 25.29
C PHE A 411 15.24 13.41 23.91
N PHE A 412 14.53 14.29 23.19
CA PHE A 412 14.05 13.94 21.86
C PHE A 412 15.22 13.77 20.88
N PHE A 413 16.18 14.68 20.91
CA PHE A 413 17.37 14.59 20.04
C PHE A 413 18.26 13.40 20.39
N LEU A 414 18.32 12.99 21.66
CA LEU A 414 19.03 11.77 22.10
C LEU A 414 18.59 10.54 21.30
N ILE A 415 17.29 10.37 21.08
CA ILE A 415 16.72 9.19 20.40
C ILE A 415 16.65 9.40 18.90
N LEU A 416 16.28 10.61 18.45
CA LEU A 416 16.00 10.88 17.03
C LEU A 416 17.27 10.96 16.17
N VAL A 417 18.35 11.56 16.66
CA VAL A 417 19.59 11.70 15.87
C VAL A 417 20.19 10.34 15.50
N PRO A 418 20.32 9.36 16.43
CA PRO A 418 20.80 8.03 16.08
C PRO A 418 19.87 7.27 15.13
N ILE A 419 18.56 7.37 15.33
CA ILE A 419 17.57 6.71 14.47
C ILE A 419 17.62 7.30 13.05
N SER A 420 17.63 8.62 12.93
CA SER A 420 17.71 9.30 11.64
C SER A 420 19.01 9.01 10.92
N TYR A 421 20.15 9.03 11.62
CA TYR A 421 21.43 8.64 11.05
C TYR A 421 21.40 7.19 10.53
N TYR A 422 20.87 6.24 11.31
CA TYR A 422 20.73 4.86 10.88
C TYR A 422 19.85 4.73 9.64
N CYS A 423 18.70 5.40 9.62
CA CYS A 423 17.79 5.40 8.49
C CYS A 423 18.43 5.97 7.23
N LEU A 424 19.10 7.12 7.32
CA LEU A 424 19.74 7.79 6.18
C LEU A 424 20.96 7.00 5.68
N SER A 425 21.87 6.61 6.57
CA SER A 425 23.15 5.97 6.19
C SER A 425 22.96 4.57 5.56
N THR A 426 21.98 3.81 6.05
CA THR A 426 21.70 2.46 5.52
C THR A 426 21.02 2.49 4.17
N THR A 427 20.23 3.54 3.89
CA THR A 427 19.40 3.59 2.67
C THR A 427 19.98 4.50 1.57
N TYR A 428 20.89 5.44 1.90
CA TYR A 428 21.40 6.43 0.93
C TYR A 428 22.00 5.82 -0.34
N LYS A 429 22.87 4.81 -0.18
CA LYS A 429 23.52 4.18 -1.34
C LYS A 429 22.54 3.36 -2.19
N GLU A 430 21.64 2.65 -1.54
CA GLU A 430 20.61 1.88 -2.23
C GLU A 430 19.65 2.80 -2.98
N LYS A 431 19.28 3.93 -2.38
CA LYS A 431 18.47 4.96 -3.04
C LYS A 431 19.17 5.54 -4.27
N LYS A 432 20.45 5.90 -4.14
CA LYS A 432 21.24 6.45 -5.27
C LYS A 432 21.33 5.46 -6.44
N GLU A 433 21.51 4.18 -6.16
CA GLU A 433 21.55 3.14 -7.19
C GLU A 433 20.17 2.95 -7.86
N ARG A 434 19.08 2.99 -7.08
CA ARG A 434 17.72 2.94 -7.62
C ARG A 434 17.39 4.15 -8.49
N GLU A 435 17.81 5.35 -8.09
CA GLU A 435 17.67 6.56 -8.90
C GLU A 435 18.42 6.45 -10.24
N ARG A 436 19.63 5.86 -10.21
CA ARG A 436 20.40 5.58 -11.43
C ARG A 436 19.66 4.63 -12.36
N ILE A 437 19.14 3.53 -11.82
CA ILE A 437 18.38 2.55 -12.62
C ILE A 437 17.07 3.16 -13.14
N SER A 438 16.37 3.95 -12.32
CA SER A 438 15.17 4.65 -12.75
C SER A 438 15.45 5.62 -13.90
N LYS A 439 16.54 6.38 -13.85
CA LYS A 439 16.96 7.25 -14.96
C LYS A 439 17.31 6.44 -16.21
N MET A 440 17.96 5.29 -16.04
CA MET A 440 18.24 4.38 -17.15
C MET A 440 16.94 3.86 -17.78
N GLU A 441 15.97 3.44 -16.99
CA GLU A 441 14.65 3.01 -17.50
C GLU A 441 13.91 4.16 -18.19
N GLU A 442 14.07 5.38 -17.72
CA GLU A 442 13.48 6.60 -18.30
C GLU A 442 14.05 6.93 -19.69
N GLN A 443 15.34 6.77 -19.87
CA GLN A 443 16.04 7.04 -21.13
C GLN A 443 15.98 5.88 -22.13
N PHE A 444 15.55 4.70 -21.65
CA PHE A 444 15.60 3.47 -22.44
C PHE A 444 14.66 3.44 -23.65
N PRO A 445 13.45 4.01 -23.65
CA PRO A 445 12.60 4.10 -24.84
C PRO A 445 13.26 4.85 -26.00
N ASP A 446 13.88 6.01 -25.72
CA ASP A 446 14.58 6.79 -26.73
C ASP A 446 15.76 6.02 -27.33
N ALA A 447 16.50 5.31 -26.47
CA ALA A 447 17.58 4.45 -26.91
C ALA A 447 17.09 3.28 -27.80
N LEU A 448 15.97 2.67 -27.44
CA LEU A 448 15.34 1.62 -28.26
C LEU A 448 14.83 2.16 -29.58
N PHE A 449 14.28 3.38 -29.63
CA PHE A 449 13.81 4.00 -30.84
C PHE A 449 14.97 4.23 -31.83
N GLN A 450 16.08 4.81 -31.33
CA GLN A 450 17.27 5.03 -32.16
C GLN A 450 17.89 3.71 -32.63
N LEU A 451 17.96 2.70 -31.75
CA LEU A 451 18.42 1.37 -32.09
C LEU A 451 17.56 0.76 -33.22
N GLY A 452 16.23 0.83 -33.05
CA GLY A 452 15.28 0.34 -34.05
C GLY A 452 15.37 1.04 -35.37
N SER A 453 15.57 2.36 -35.37
CA SER A 453 15.79 3.16 -36.63
C SER A 453 17.01 2.67 -37.39
N ARG A 454 18.16 2.51 -36.72
CA ARG A 454 19.40 2.04 -37.33
C ARG A 454 19.29 0.61 -37.89
N ILE A 455 18.58 -0.26 -37.19
CA ILE A 455 18.31 -1.63 -37.65
C ILE A 455 17.38 -1.59 -38.88
N ALA A 456 16.36 -0.71 -38.88
CA ALA A 456 15.48 -0.54 -40.04
C ALA A 456 16.19 -0.03 -41.28
N GLU A 457 17.30 0.70 -41.10
CA GLU A 457 18.23 1.13 -42.17
C GLU A 457 19.17 0.01 -42.64
N GLY A 458 19.04 -1.21 -42.14
CA GLY A 458 19.84 -2.36 -42.57
C GLY A 458 21.13 -2.56 -41.77
N THR A 459 21.35 -1.80 -40.67
CA THR A 459 22.55 -1.97 -39.84
C THR A 459 22.39 -3.21 -38.94
N SER A 460 23.47 -4.01 -38.77
CA SER A 460 23.44 -5.15 -37.83
C SER A 460 23.20 -4.67 -36.40
N LEU A 461 22.60 -5.53 -35.56
CA LEU A 461 22.27 -5.19 -34.17
C LEU A 461 23.49 -4.75 -33.36
N GLU A 462 24.65 -5.41 -33.55
CA GLU A 462 25.91 -5.07 -32.89
C GLU A 462 26.38 -3.66 -33.25
N LYS A 463 26.40 -3.33 -34.57
CA LYS A 463 26.82 -2.02 -35.08
C LYS A 463 25.81 -0.93 -34.68
N ALA A 464 24.53 -1.27 -34.68
CA ALA A 464 23.47 -0.37 -34.25
C ALA A 464 23.59 -0.01 -32.75
N LEU A 465 23.94 -0.97 -31.88
CA LEU A 465 24.21 -0.74 -30.47
C LEU A 465 25.37 0.24 -30.26
N ILE A 466 26.51 0.02 -30.94
CA ILE A 466 27.67 0.92 -30.87
C ILE A 466 27.30 2.34 -31.27
N ASN A 467 26.68 2.47 -32.45
CA ASN A 467 26.30 3.76 -32.99
C ASN A 467 25.24 4.49 -32.12
N THR A 468 24.37 3.73 -31.46
CA THR A 468 23.33 4.30 -30.56
C THR A 468 23.96 4.77 -29.24
N SER A 469 24.95 4.05 -28.72
CA SER A 469 25.70 4.48 -27.54
C SER A 469 26.41 5.83 -27.83
N ASP A 470 27.09 5.94 -28.95
CA ASP A 470 27.76 7.20 -29.38
C ASP A 470 26.78 8.38 -29.53
N SER A 471 25.53 8.12 -29.95
CA SER A 471 24.51 9.17 -30.12
C SER A 471 23.90 9.65 -28.80
N LEU A 472 23.91 8.81 -27.78
CA LEU A 472 23.30 9.06 -26.46
C LEU A 472 24.36 9.41 -25.40
N ARG A 473 25.50 9.99 -25.80
CA ARG A 473 26.57 10.35 -24.86
C ARG A 473 26.03 11.07 -23.63
N ASP A 474 26.63 10.81 -22.46
CA ASP A 474 26.26 11.35 -21.16
C ASP A 474 24.95 10.83 -20.54
N THR A 475 24.30 9.82 -21.12
CA THR A 475 23.14 9.15 -20.53
C THR A 475 23.55 7.87 -19.78
N GLU A 476 22.71 7.43 -18.83
CA GLU A 476 22.95 6.15 -18.12
C GLU A 476 22.73 4.94 -19.06
N VAL A 477 21.90 5.08 -20.08
CA VAL A 477 21.69 4.04 -21.10
C VAL A 477 22.86 3.92 -22.04
N SER A 478 23.54 5.04 -22.38
CA SER A 478 24.78 5.01 -23.18
C SER A 478 25.83 4.13 -22.50
N LYS A 479 26.04 4.30 -21.19
CA LYS A 479 26.98 3.47 -20.42
C LYS A 479 26.63 1.98 -20.51
N LEU A 480 25.32 1.63 -20.41
CA LEU A 480 24.88 0.25 -20.57
C LEU A 480 25.20 -0.30 -21.98
N PHE A 481 24.96 0.48 -23.03
CA PHE A 481 25.24 0.06 -24.39
C PHE A 481 26.74 -0.01 -24.69
N ASP A 482 27.55 0.89 -24.11
CA ASP A 482 29.01 0.82 -24.16
C ASP A 482 29.56 -0.42 -23.49
N ASP A 483 29.06 -0.75 -22.31
CA ASP A 483 29.42 -1.95 -21.58
C ASP A 483 29.05 -3.21 -22.39
N ILE A 484 27.87 -3.26 -23.01
CA ILE A 484 27.44 -4.34 -23.89
C ILE A 484 28.36 -4.43 -25.12
N SER A 485 28.63 -3.32 -25.76
CA SER A 485 29.48 -3.25 -26.97
C SER A 485 30.90 -3.68 -26.67
N SER A 486 31.44 -3.27 -25.52
CA SER A 486 32.78 -3.65 -25.07
C SER A 486 32.86 -5.14 -24.77
N SER A 487 31.84 -5.70 -24.09
CA SER A 487 31.73 -7.13 -23.83
C SER A 487 31.66 -7.96 -25.11
N LEU A 488 30.87 -7.53 -26.11
CA LEU A 488 30.79 -8.19 -27.40
C LEU A 488 32.15 -8.21 -28.13
N LYS A 489 32.91 -7.12 -28.08
CA LYS A 489 34.25 -7.04 -28.68
C LYS A 489 35.26 -7.96 -27.99
N ILE A 490 35.17 -8.11 -26.68
CA ILE A 490 36.09 -8.94 -25.86
C ILE A 490 35.74 -10.42 -26.00
N THR A 491 34.48 -10.78 -25.80
CA THR A 491 34.03 -12.19 -25.75
C THR A 491 33.93 -12.82 -27.14
N ARG A 492 33.60 -12.05 -28.16
CA ARG A 492 33.31 -12.52 -29.55
C ARG A 492 32.21 -13.58 -29.59
N LEU A 493 31.37 -13.64 -28.58
CA LEU A 493 30.20 -14.51 -28.51
C LEU A 493 29.00 -13.86 -29.20
N SER A 494 27.94 -14.63 -29.42
CA SER A 494 26.68 -14.07 -29.90
C SER A 494 26.10 -13.05 -28.89
N ILE A 495 25.29 -12.11 -29.40
CA ILE A 495 24.63 -11.13 -28.49
C ILE A 495 23.81 -11.83 -27.41
N GLU A 496 23.09 -12.89 -27.77
CA GLU A 496 22.27 -13.64 -26.81
C GLU A 496 23.12 -14.25 -25.70
N GLU A 497 24.24 -14.87 -26.04
CA GLU A 497 25.17 -15.46 -25.06
C GLU A 497 25.87 -14.39 -24.21
N THR A 498 26.28 -13.25 -24.81
CA THR A 498 26.94 -12.16 -24.09
C THR A 498 25.99 -11.52 -23.06
N LEU A 499 24.70 -11.39 -23.37
CA LEU A 499 23.73 -10.75 -22.50
C LEU A 499 23.07 -11.70 -21.52
N PHE A 500 22.76 -12.93 -21.93
CA PHE A 500 21.91 -13.84 -21.19
C PHE A 500 22.53 -15.24 -20.95
N GLY A 501 23.74 -15.51 -21.46
CA GLY A 501 24.49 -16.72 -21.16
C GLY A 501 24.96 -16.81 -19.70
N ASP A 502 25.70 -17.87 -19.35
CA ASP A 502 26.24 -18.02 -18.00
C ASP A 502 27.23 -16.89 -17.67
N GLY A 503 26.85 -16.04 -16.71
CA GLY A 503 27.58 -14.80 -16.39
C GLY A 503 27.31 -13.62 -17.32
N GLY A 504 26.29 -13.69 -18.18
CA GLY A 504 25.89 -12.61 -19.08
C GLY A 504 25.53 -11.32 -18.36
N MET A 505 25.83 -10.19 -18.99
CA MET A 505 25.72 -8.85 -18.37
C MET A 505 24.33 -8.51 -17.85
N LEU A 506 23.27 -8.97 -18.50
CA LEU A 506 21.90 -8.69 -18.11
C LEU A 506 21.30 -9.75 -17.17
N VAL A 507 21.97 -10.87 -16.91
CA VAL A 507 21.44 -11.93 -16.02
C VAL A 507 21.12 -11.38 -14.64
N ASP A 508 22.04 -10.63 -14.04
CA ASP A 508 21.89 -10.03 -12.70
C ASP A 508 21.45 -8.56 -12.73
N HIS A 509 21.14 -8.03 -13.93
CA HIS A 509 20.71 -6.63 -14.04
C HIS A 509 19.38 -6.43 -13.28
N PRO A 510 19.26 -5.41 -12.43
CA PRO A 510 18.09 -5.25 -11.55
C PRO A 510 16.80 -4.86 -12.29
N SER A 511 16.89 -4.23 -13.45
CA SER A 511 15.71 -3.87 -14.26
C SER A 511 15.18 -5.05 -15.08
N LYS A 512 14.03 -5.58 -14.69
CA LYS A 512 13.32 -6.61 -15.46
C LYS A 512 12.83 -6.05 -16.82
N ASN A 513 12.49 -4.76 -16.87
CA ASN A 513 11.99 -4.10 -18.06
C ASN A 513 13.04 -4.06 -19.17
N ILE A 514 14.27 -3.67 -18.84
CA ILE A 514 15.40 -3.65 -19.78
C ILE A 514 15.72 -5.07 -20.24
N LYS A 515 15.79 -6.04 -19.33
CA LYS A 515 16.02 -7.45 -19.68
C LYS A 515 15.03 -7.98 -20.70
N THR A 516 13.73 -7.82 -20.42
CA THR A 516 12.67 -8.34 -21.29
C THR A 516 12.67 -7.65 -22.64
N ALA A 517 12.88 -6.34 -22.66
CA ALA A 517 12.95 -5.58 -23.92
C ALA A 517 14.16 -6.02 -24.77
N MET A 518 15.35 -6.13 -24.19
CA MET A 518 16.55 -6.57 -24.90
C MET A 518 16.42 -8.02 -25.42
N LYS A 519 15.87 -8.93 -24.59
CA LYS A 519 15.58 -10.31 -25.03
C LYS A 519 14.62 -10.33 -26.23
N THR A 520 13.67 -9.42 -26.26
CA THR A 520 12.72 -9.30 -27.36
C THR A 520 13.38 -8.72 -28.61
N VAL A 521 14.20 -7.67 -28.44
CA VAL A 521 14.97 -7.07 -29.53
C VAL A 521 15.82 -8.11 -30.24
N ILE A 522 16.57 -8.95 -29.49
CA ILE A 522 17.39 -10.02 -30.04
C ILE A 522 16.54 -10.99 -30.87
N LYS A 523 15.48 -11.55 -30.28
CA LYS A 523 14.60 -12.50 -30.96
C LYS A 523 13.95 -11.98 -32.24
N ILE A 524 13.68 -10.68 -32.29
CA ILE A 524 13.08 -10.04 -33.45
C ILE A 524 14.14 -9.81 -34.54
N SER A 525 15.35 -9.38 -34.16
CA SER A 525 16.44 -9.03 -35.09
C SER A 525 17.00 -10.21 -35.86
N GLU A 526 16.79 -11.45 -35.39
CA GLU A 526 17.23 -12.68 -36.06
C GLU A 526 16.49 -13.01 -37.37
N LYS A 527 15.31 -12.45 -37.57
CA LYS A 527 14.45 -12.86 -38.71
C LYS A 527 14.58 -11.97 -39.93
N ASP A 528 14.27 -10.69 -39.83
CA ASP A 528 14.22 -9.73 -40.93
C ASP A 528 14.59 -8.34 -40.36
N PRO A 529 15.79 -7.82 -40.65
CA PRO A 529 16.27 -6.59 -40.02
C PRO A 529 15.35 -5.38 -40.24
N GLU A 530 14.81 -5.19 -41.44
CA GLU A 530 13.92 -4.04 -41.70
C GLU A 530 12.62 -4.10 -40.91
N LYS A 531 11.98 -5.27 -40.93
CA LYS A 531 10.75 -5.49 -40.12
C LYS A 531 11.04 -5.46 -38.65
N ALA A 532 12.22 -5.97 -38.23
CA ALA A 532 12.69 -5.94 -36.85
C ALA A 532 12.84 -4.50 -36.36
N GLY A 533 13.54 -3.65 -37.10
CA GLY A 533 13.73 -2.26 -36.73
C GLY A 533 12.41 -1.51 -36.55
N LYS A 534 11.48 -1.64 -37.53
CA LYS A 534 10.14 -1.05 -37.41
C LYS A 534 9.35 -1.58 -36.20
N THR A 535 9.55 -2.84 -35.82
CA THR A 535 8.88 -3.42 -34.64
C THR A 535 9.51 -2.91 -33.35
N ILE A 536 10.85 -2.77 -33.32
CA ILE A 536 11.57 -2.22 -32.15
C ILE A 536 11.15 -0.76 -31.90
N MET A 537 11.05 0.07 -32.96
CA MET A 537 10.53 1.44 -32.81
C MET A 537 9.11 1.49 -32.24
N LYS A 538 8.23 0.56 -32.63
CA LYS A 538 6.88 0.47 -32.04
C LYS A 538 6.90 0.06 -30.57
N ILE A 539 7.82 -0.84 -30.19
CA ILE A 539 8.04 -1.20 -28.78
C ILE A 539 8.54 0.00 -28.00
N ALA A 540 9.47 0.77 -28.56
CA ALA A 540 9.99 1.99 -27.96
C ALA A 540 8.88 3.02 -27.70
N ASN A 541 8.08 3.34 -28.72
CA ASN A 541 6.94 4.25 -28.58
C ASN A 541 5.96 3.79 -27.51
N TYR A 542 5.62 2.50 -27.49
CA TYR A 542 4.73 1.97 -26.46
C TYR A 542 5.34 2.05 -25.04
N LYS A 543 6.66 1.80 -24.93
CA LYS A 543 7.35 1.99 -23.63
C LYS A 543 7.32 3.45 -23.19
N GLN A 544 7.42 4.38 -24.14
CA GLN A 544 7.25 5.82 -23.89
C GLN A 544 5.83 6.12 -23.40
N ASP A 545 4.79 5.64 -24.10
CA ASP A 545 3.40 5.83 -23.70
C ASP A 545 3.13 5.32 -22.26
N LEU A 546 3.69 4.16 -21.89
CA LEU A 546 3.61 3.63 -20.52
C LEU A 546 4.32 4.50 -19.51
N GLN A 547 5.46 5.08 -19.87
CA GLN A 547 6.24 5.94 -19.00
C GLN A 547 5.54 7.30 -18.79
N ASP A 548 4.98 7.85 -19.85
CA ASP A 548 4.20 9.10 -19.79
C ASP A 548 2.96 8.90 -18.90
N MET A 549 2.28 7.74 -19.02
CA MET A 549 1.21 7.34 -18.13
C MET A 549 1.68 7.27 -16.67
N ASP A 550 2.81 6.60 -16.39
CA ASP A 550 3.36 6.49 -15.02
C ASP A 550 3.71 7.86 -14.43
N ASN A 551 4.26 8.76 -15.22
CA ASN A 551 4.60 10.13 -14.81
C ASN A 551 3.36 10.97 -14.54
N GLU A 552 2.35 10.88 -15.39
CA GLU A 552 1.07 11.58 -15.20
C GLU A 552 0.36 11.09 -13.94
N MET A 553 0.33 9.77 -13.70
CA MET A 553 -0.21 9.18 -12.47
C MET A 553 0.52 9.68 -11.22
N LYS A 554 1.86 9.75 -11.25
CA LYS A 554 2.66 10.30 -10.14
C LYS A 554 2.32 11.76 -9.90
N ASN A 555 2.17 12.56 -10.95
CA ASN A 555 1.82 13.98 -10.85
C ASN A 555 0.42 14.19 -10.25
N MET A 556 -0.56 13.37 -10.62
CA MET A 556 -1.90 13.42 -10.03
C MET A 556 -1.88 13.15 -8.52
N LEU A 557 -1.12 12.15 -8.10
CA LEU A 557 -1.00 11.78 -6.68
C LEU A 557 -0.12 12.77 -5.89
N SER A 558 0.86 13.39 -6.52
CA SER A 558 1.83 14.27 -5.85
C SER A 558 1.18 15.49 -5.20
N LYS A 559 0.14 16.06 -5.80
CA LYS A 559 -0.56 17.24 -5.25
C LYS A 559 -1.10 17.00 -3.84
N SER A 560 -1.80 15.88 -3.62
CA SER A 560 -2.32 15.52 -2.29
C SER A 560 -1.20 15.18 -1.29
N VAL A 561 -0.14 14.55 -1.78
CA VAL A 561 1.03 14.17 -0.98
C VAL A 561 1.86 15.39 -0.57
N GLU A 562 2.05 16.37 -1.45
CA GLU A 562 2.81 17.60 -1.14
C GLU A 562 2.14 18.42 -0.05
N MET A 563 0.82 18.55 -0.06
CA MET A 563 0.07 19.19 1.01
C MET A 563 0.32 18.50 2.36
N MET A 564 0.29 17.18 2.41
CA MET A 564 0.56 16.42 3.63
C MET A 564 2.01 16.55 4.10
N LYS A 565 2.97 16.57 3.17
CA LYS A 565 4.39 16.83 3.48
C LYS A 565 4.58 18.22 4.09
N GLY A 566 3.98 19.26 3.52
CA GLY A 566 4.00 20.61 4.07
C GLY A 566 3.42 20.69 5.47
N THR A 567 2.30 19.99 5.69
CA THR A 567 1.65 19.91 7.00
C THR A 567 2.59 19.36 8.08
N ILE A 568 3.21 18.21 7.83
CA ILE A 568 4.03 17.54 8.84
C ILE A 568 5.44 18.14 9.01
N LEU A 569 5.99 18.74 7.96
CA LEU A 569 7.31 19.35 8.00
C LEU A 569 7.30 20.74 8.65
N ILE A 570 6.27 21.53 8.40
CA ILE A 570 6.25 22.95 8.75
C ILE A 570 5.10 23.28 9.68
N PHE A 571 3.85 23.02 9.27
CA PHE A 571 2.68 23.52 9.98
C PHE A 571 2.50 22.86 11.35
N ALA A 572 2.53 21.54 11.44
CA ALA A 572 2.36 20.82 12.69
C ALA A 572 3.46 21.14 13.73
N PRO A 573 4.77 21.12 13.38
CA PRO A 573 5.82 21.46 14.34
C PRO A 573 5.72 22.91 14.87
N ILE A 574 5.41 23.88 14.01
CA ILE A 574 5.27 25.27 14.42
C ILE A 574 4.08 25.42 15.39
N THR A 575 2.92 24.92 15.02
CA THR A 575 1.71 25.02 15.85
C THR A 575 1.86 24.34 17.19
N MET A 576 2.45 23.13 17.20
CA MET A 576 2.71 22.37 18.44
C MET A 576 3.77 23.07 19.33
N GLY A 577 4.77 23.71 18.74
CA GLY A 577 5.75 24.50 19.46
C GLY A 577 5.14 25.74 20.12
N ILE A 578 4.27 26.45 19.39
CA ILE A 578 3.52 27.61 19.94
C ILE A 578 2.61 27.18 21.09
N ILE A 579 1.85 26.09 20.95
CA ILE A 579 0.97 25.57 22.00
C ILE A 579 1.80 25.22 23.24
N SER A 580 2.93 24.55 23.07
CA SER A 580 3.81 24.21 24.17
C SER A 580 4.36 25.45 24.87
N SER A 581 4.72 26.51 24.13
CA SER A 581 5.20 27.76 24.73
C SER A 581 4.12 28.53 25.47
N LEU A 582 2.89 28.57 24.92
CA LEU A 582 1.73 29.14 25.60
C LEU A 582 1.42 28.43 26.93
N TYR A 583 1.60 27.11 26.97
CA TYR A 583 1.40 26.36 28.20
C TYR A 583 2.41 26.72 29.29
N PHE A 584 3.68 26.98 28.94
CA PHE A 584 4.69 27.49 29.85
C PHE A 584 4.31 28.87 30.44
N MET A 585 3.79 29.78 29.60
CA MET A 585 3.34 31.09 30.06
C MET A 585 2.13 30.97 31.02
N LEU A 586 1.16 30.13 30.70
CA LEU A 586 -0.03 29.97 31.53
C LEU A 586 0.30 29.38 32.91
N GLU A 587 1.23 28.42 32.99
CA GLU A 587 1.68 27.87 34.27
C GLU A 587 2.37 28.96 35.12
N ASP A 588 3.23 29.80 34.52
CA ASP A 588 3.91 30.88 35.25
C ASP A 588 2.89 31.92 35.80
N VAL A 589 1.90 32.30 35.02
CA VAL A 589 0.83 33.20 35.46
C VAL A 589 -0.05 32.57 36.56
N LEU A 590 -0.41 31.30 36.42
CA LEU A 590 -1.30 30.63 37.37
C LEU A 590 -0.61 30.21 38.67
N SER A 591 0.67 29.86 38.63
CA SER A 591 1.46 29.59 39.83
C SER A 591 1.57 30.82 40.74
N ASN A 592 1.62 32.02 40.13
CA ASN A 592 1.62 33.30 40.84
C ASN A 592 0.24 33.69 41.42
N LEU A 593 -0.85 33.13 40.91
CA LEU A 593 -2.22 33.41 41.38
C LEU A 593 -2.71 32.49 42.53
N GLY A 594 -1.92 31.52 42.94
CA GLY A 594 -2.19 30.67 44.11
C GLY A 594 -2.88 29.31 43.81
N GLY A 595 -2.07 28.30 43.52
CA GLY A 595 -2.37 26.93 43.92
C GLY A 595 -3.30 26.12 43.02
N VAL A 596 -3.15 26.17 41.69
CA VAL A 596 -3.77 25.18 40.79
C VAL A 596 -2.72 24.09 40.49
N ASP A 597 -3.05 22.83 40.84
CA ASP A 597 -2.23 21.68 40.42
C ASP A 597 -2.37 21.46 38.91
N MET A 598 -1.47 22.04 38.15
CA MET A 598 -1.36 21.84 36.69
C MET A 598 -0.37 20.72 36.34
N ILE A 599 -0.59 20.11 35.19
CA ILE A 599 0.42 19.21 34.61
C ILE A 599 1.71 20.03 34.40
N SER A 600 2.88 19.51 34.79
CA SER A 600 4.14 20.25 34.59
C SER A 600 4.34 20.57 33.09
N PRO A 601 4.75 21.79 32.71
CA PRO A 601 4.95 22.19 31.33
C PRO A 601 5.95 21.32 30.58
N VAL A 602 6.94 20.79 31.31
CA VAL A 602 7.92 19.82 30.79
C VAL A 602 7.24 18.51 30.40
N ALA A 603 6.34 17.99 31.24
CA ALA A 603 5.59 16.77 30.91
C ALA A 603 4.66 17.01 29.73
N PHE A 604 3.93 18.13 29.72
CA PHE A 604 3.03 18.48 28.61
C PHE A 604 3.77 18.65 27.27
N SER A 605 4.87 19.41 27.24
CA SER A 605 5.69 19.57 26.02
C SER A 605 6.36 18.26 25.58
N SER A 606 6.65 17.36 26.53
CA SER A 606 7.12 15.99 26.23
C SER A 606 6.04 15.14 25.54
N VAL A 607 4.81 15.23 26.00
CA VAL A 607 3.67 14.52 25.39
C VAL A 607 3.43 15.02 23.97
N ILE A 608 3.43 16.33 23.75
CA ILE A 608 3.26 16.94 22.42
C ILE A 608 4.41 16.56 21.49
N GLY A 609 5.66 16.61 21.95
CA GLY A 609 6.83 16.20 21.15
C GLY A 609 6.76 14.71 20.77
N GLY A 610 6.37 13.84 21.70
CA GLY A 610 6.14 12.41 21.45
C GLY A 610 5.03 12.19 20.41
N TYR A 611 3.93 12.92 20.55
CA TYR A 611 2.83 12.92 19.58
C TYR A 611 3.31 13.32 18.17
N LEU A 612 4.07 14.41 18.07
CA LEU A 612 4.63 14.89 16.80
C LEU A 612 5.46 13.82 16.11
N ILE A 613 6.33 13.13 16.85
CA ILE A 613 7.16 12.02 16.33
C ILE A 613 6.27 10.90 15.76
N LEU A 614 5.25 10.49 16.49
CA LEU A 614 4.33 9.45 16.05
C LEU A 614 3.56 9.86 14.78
N MET A 615 3.11 11.12 14.72
CA MET A 615 2.42 11.63 13.53
C MET A 615 3.35 11.79 12.33
N VAL A 616 4.63 12.15 12.52
CA VAL A 616 5.65 12.12 11.46
C VAL A 616 5.76 10.72 10.86
N ILE A 617 5.78 9.69 11.70
CA ILE A 617 5.82 8.29 11.23
C ILE A 617 4.56 7.95 10.42
N VAL A 618 3.38 8.25 10.96
CA VAL A 618 2.09 7.91 10.33
C VAL A 618 1.91 8.63 8.99
N ILE A 619 2.18 9.95 8.94
CA ILE A 619 2.00 10.72 7.71
C ILE A 619 3.09 10.37 6.68
N THR A 620 4.33 10.09 7.11
CA THR A 620 5.36 9.58 6.19
C THR A 620 4.97 8.21 5.63
N TYR A 621 4.37 7.34 6.44
CA TYR A 621 3.82 6.06 5.99
C TYR A 621 2.71 6.26 4.97
N PHE A 622 1.77 7.17 5.22
CA PHE A 622 0.68 7.51 4.31
C PHE A 622 1.20 8.07 2.98
N THR A 623 2.05 9.10 3.04
CA THR A 623 2.57 9.77 1.83
C THR A 623 3.40 8.82 0.97
N LYS A 624 4.29 8.03 1.57
CA LYS A 624 5.08 7.04 0.82
C LYS A 624 4.27 5.83 0.37
N GLY A 625 3.23 5.46 1.13
CA GLY A 625 2.25 4.46 0.70
C GLY A 625 1.51 4.87 -0.56
N ILE A 626 1.17 6.15 -0.70
CA ILE A 626 0.50 6.69 -1.89
C ILE A 626 1.50 6.87 -3.04
N GLU A 627 2.69 7.43 -2.83
CA GLU A 627 3.67 7.65 -3.90
C GLU A 627 4.26 6.35 -4.46
N ASN A 628 4.83 5.49 -3.60
CA ASN A 628 5.76 4.44 -3.99
C ASN A 628 5.41 3.02 -3.52
N SER A 629 4.15 2.68 -3.29
CA SER A 629 3.72 1.33 -2.85
C SER A 629 4.44 0.80 -1.61
N LEU A 630 4.69 1.64 -0.60
CA LEU A 630 5.37 1.27 0.65
C LEU A 630 6.78 0.67 0.43
N ASP A 631 7.57 1.27 -0.46
CA ASP A 631 8.97 0.90 -0.58
C ASP A 631 9.72 1.20 0.73
N ALA A 632 10.26 0.15 1.35
CA ALA A 632 10.95 0.26 2.64
C ALA A 632 12.19 1.16 2.61
N VAL A 633 12.86 1.29 1.48
CA VAL A 633 14.06 2.13 1.33
C VAL A 633 13.68 3.61 1.29
N GLU A 634 12.72 3.93 0.43
CA GLU A 634 12.16 5.29 0.30
C GLU A 634 11.50 5.75 1.61
N PHE A 635 10.74 4.86 2.25
CA PHE A 635 10.12 5.15 3.54
C PHE A 635 11.16 5.50 4.61
N LYS A 636 12.17 4.63 4.81
CA LYS A 636 13.22 4.85 5.83
C LYS A 636 14.02 6.13 5.55
N TYR A 637 14.41 6.36 4.30
CA TYR A 637 15.15 7.56 3.91
C TYR A 637 14.35 8.84 4.22
N THR A 638 13.09 8.87 3.77
CA THR A 638 12.20 10.02 3.98
C THR A 638 11.92 10.21 5.46
N LEU A 639 11.64 9.14 6.21
CA LEU A 639 11.39 9.19 7.65
C LEU A 639 12.59 9.80 8.40
N GLY A 640 13.82 9.33 8.12
CA GLY A 640 15.01 9.87 8.75
C GLY A 640 15.19 11.38 8.49
N LYS A 641 14.89 11.84 7.28
CA LYS A 641 14.97 13.26 6.93
C LYS A 641 13.84 14.08 7.57
N THR A 642 12.59 13.61 7.48
CA THR A 642 11.42 14.36 7.97
C THR A 642 11.41 14.48 9.49
N MET A 643 11.84 13.45 10.23
CA MET A 643 11.93 13.47 11.69
C MET A 643 12.88 14.57 12.18
N LEU A 644 14.09 14.66 11.61
CA LEU A 644 15.05 15.69 12.01
C LEU A 644 14.52 17.10 11.71
N ILE A 645 13.99 17.32 10.52
CA ILE A 645 13.50 18.65 10.11
C ILE A 645 12.31 19.07 10.99
N SER A 646 11.31 18.20 11.12
CA SER A 646 10.10 18.49 11.89
C SER A 646 10.44 18.79 13.36
N MET A 647 11.30 17.98 13.99
CA MET A 647 11.66 18.18 15.39
C MET A 647 12.55 19.42 15.62
N SER A 648 13.42 19.75 14.65
CA SER A 648 14.19 20.99 14.70
C SER A 648 13.28 22.22 14.64
N ILE A 649 12.27 22.21 13.78
CA ILE A 649 11.27 23.28 13.68
C ILE A 649 10.44 23.39 14.96
N TYR A 650 9.99 22.25 15.53
CA TYR A 650 9.29 22.22 16.81
C TYR A 650 10.12 22.86 17.93
N SER A 651 11.40 22.46 18.01
CA SER A 651 12.31 22.96 19.03
C SER A 651 12.57 24.47 18.90
N THR A 652 12.79 24.95 17.67
CA THR A 652 12.98 26.39 17.41
C THR A 652 11.69 27.17 17.69
N SER A 653 10.53 26.67 17.31
CA SER A 653 9.24 27.31 17.57
C SER A 653 8.95 27.39 19.08
N LEU A 654 9.22 26.33 19.84
CA LEU A 654 9.06 26.31 21.29
C LEU A 654 10.02 27.31 21.98
N LEU A 655 11.30 27.34 21.58
CA LEU A 655 12.30 28.26 22.15
C LEU A 655 11.95 29.72 21.83
N LEU A 656 11.64 30.03 20.57
CA LEU A 656 11.23 31.37 20.16
C LEU A 656 9.95 31.82 20.87
N GLY A 657 8.96 30.93 20.97
CA GLY A 657 7.73 31.23 21.71
C GLY A 657 7.99 31.49 23.18
N LYS A 658 8.87 30.72 23.83
CA LYS A 658 9.27 30.97 25.23
C LYS A 658 9.95 32.32 25.40
N ILE A 659 10.89 32.67 24.51
CA ILE A 659 11.64 33.97 24.58
C ILE A 659 10.69 35.15 24.30
N LEU A 660 9.75 35.03 23.36
CA LEU A 660 8.84 36.14 22.99
C LEU A 660 7.68 36.35 23.96
N ILE A 661 7.27 35.30 24.68
CA ILE A 661 6.07 35.32 25.52
C ILE A 661 6.43 35.44 27.02
N VAL A 662 7.53 34.80 27.45
CA VAL A 662 7.94 34.73 28.87
C VAL A 662 9.08 35.70 29.16
N GLY A 663 9.93 36.07 28.18
CA GLY A 663 10.99 37.04 28.28
C GLY A 663 10.55 38.44 27.97
#